data_2302f03ec90d92304327ec201e371720
#
_entry.id   2302f03ec90d92304327ec201e371720
#
_cell.length_a   1.000
_cell.length_b   1.000
_cell.length_c   1.000
_cell.angle_alpha   90.00
_cell.angle_beta   90.00
_cell.angle_gamma   90.00
#
_symmetry.space_group_name_H-M   'P 1'
#
loop_
_entity.id
_entity.type
_entity.pdbx_description
1 polymer ?
#
loop_
_entity_poly.entity_id
_entity_poly.type
_entity_poly.pdbx_seq_one_letter_code
_entity_poly.pdbx_strand_id
1 'polypeptide(L)'
;MLEQATSSPDYVNYITYLFCTPQKPAVLNLQAAEYDMVRFAAAMNLKTKIHIAYNTIPQDSLAYIRSATLIGLRDNNAQVRNSAGIVITELISKAGLLAWPEVLHELLNLVENSSGDAATTTREAAMSALFKVCEDNRRILERDYSGQCPLDVIIPKLLSFSSIESFRIRESALKAVLIFLPHRPKALLAQMDVFLSQLFQLSNDSSLEVQRTVCQAFAQLVDFAPEKLVPHMEGLVNYIIMQQQSQIDPELNLDAAEFWLVAGEQAALQQPLAPHMTKIVPVLLQSMVYDEEEAIRLAGEGDDADVEDREEDLKPQFARSKAGRLDTTKNAGQQNGDAQAAPQEEDDDLSEGEIEDSEFGDDPEDEWTLRKCSAAALDVFSNVYHEPIFEVILPYLKETLRHEQWVQREAAVLTLGAVADGCMDAVTPHLPELVPYLISLLNDSQPVVRQITCWCLGRYSEWASHIAEPSERARFFEPMMEGILRRMLDGNKKVQEAAASAFASLEEKSDANLIPYCEPILRQFVLCFGKYKDRNMYILYDCVQTLAECVMGELAKPQLVDILMPALIDRYNKVSDQSRELFPLLECLGYVAAAYGDAFAPFAPPLFQRCIKIIYENLQEYMNSVNNHTIDEPDKDFLVTSLDLLSAIIQAIDPNKSGELVANSQPRFFDLLCFCMQDPNYEVRQSSYALLGDCAINIFPQLDQFTNELVPILIKQLDLDLIRDDDRHTGFSVLNNACWSCGEIAVNEKAALAPYADKLYQGLLSIINNEEIIDSVNENAAMALGRLGICCSDQLAPRLAEYAGTFLKSMNKIDFTREKASAFLGFNQVVMRNPAAMESYLGGYFQAIAAFPGKSLHQDEFQDIQSSFQQVLSNRCFRSYS
;
A
#
# COMPACT_ATOMS: atom_id res chain seq x y z
N MET A 1 30.47 -0.60 33.85
CA MET A 1 30.78 -2.01 34.20
C MET A 1 30.34 -2.97 33.10
N LEU A 2 29.11 -2.87 32.57
CA LEU A 2 28.67 -3.71 31.44
C LEU A 2 29.53 -3.49 30.19
N GLU A 3 29.80 -2.26 29.77
CA GLU A 3 30.67 -1.93 28.62
C GLU A 3 32.09 -2.46 28.78
N GLN A 4 32.63 -2.44 29.99
CA GLN A 4 33.95 -3.01 30.26
C GLN A 4 33.98 -4.54 30.23
N ALA A 5 32.86 -5.19 30.58
CA ALA A 5 32.72 -6.63 30.51
C ALA A 5 32.60 -7.11 29.05
N THR A 6 31.83 -6.37 28.21
CA THR A 6 31.62 -6.67 26.79
C THR A 6 32.89 -6.55 25.92
N SER A 7 33.88 -5.82 26.38
CA SER A 7 35.18 -5.70 25.72
C SER A 7 36.19 -6.82 26.06
N SER A 8 35.84 -7.73 26.99
CA SER A 8 36.66 -8.88 27.31
C SER A 8 36.72 -9.89 26.16
N PRO A 9 37.87 -10.40 25.76
CA PRO A 9 37.99 -11.42 24.71
C PRO A 9 37.20 -12.71 25.00
N ASP A 10 37.04 -13.04 26.28
CA ASP A 10 36.32 -14.24 26.74
C ASP A 10 34.83 -13.99 27.07
N TYR A 11 34.33 -12.80 26.84
CA TYR A 11 32.95 -12.42 27.19
C TYR A 11 31.91 -13.40 26.64
N VAL A 12 31.99 -13.75 25.36
CA VAL A 12 31.07 -14.69 24.72
C VAL A 12 31.11 -16.08 25.35
N ASN A 13 32.27 -16.53 25.81
CA ASN A 13 32.42 -17.82 26.50
C ASN A 13 31.73 -17.81 27.87
N TYR A 14 31.86 -16.71 28.62
CA TYR A 14 31.22 -16.55 29.94
C TYR A 14 29.70 -16.48 29.83
N ILE A 15 29.15 -15.70 28.91
CA ILE A 15 27.69 -15.63 28.73
C ILE A 15 27.15 -16.96 28.20
N THR A 16 27.85 -17.66 27.31
CA THR A 16 27.47 -19.02 26.85
C THR A 16 27.46 -20.00 28.01
N TYR A 17 28.47 -19.97 28.89
CA TYR A 17 28.52 -20.79 30.10
C TYR A 17 27.32 -20.51 31.01
N LEU A 18 27.04 -19.25 31.32
CA LEU A 18 25.89 -18.88 32.16
C LEU A 18 24.55 -19.32 31.55
N PHE A 19 24.40 -19.14 30.25
CA PHE A 19 23.20 -19.54 29.51
C PHE A 19 22.95 -21.05 29.58
N CYS A 20 23.98 -21.87 29.25
CA CYS A 20 23.82 -23.31 29.06
C CYS A 20 24.05 -24.15 30.32
N THR A 21 24.45 -23.52 31.48
CA THR A 21 24.70 -24.28 32.71
C THR A 21 23.47 -24.30 33.61
N PRO A 22 22.84 -25.50 33.84
CA PRO A 22 21.63 -25.56 34.67
C PRO A 22 21.89 -25.31 36.15
N GLN A 23 23.12 -25.61 36.62
CA GLN A 23 23.50 -25.45 38.02
C GLN A 23 24.03 -24.01 38.27
N LYS A 24 23.38 -23.33 39.18
CA LYS A 24 23.79 -21.98 39.60
C LYS A 24 25.23 -22.01 40.12
N PRO A 25 26.14 -21.16 39.63
CA PRO A 25 27.49 -20.99 40.20
C PRO A 25 27.43 -20.60 41.68
N ALA A 26 28.27 -21.23 42.50
CA ALA A 26 28.25 -21.02 43.95
C ALA A 26 28.50 -19.58 44.39
N VAL A 27 29.15 -18.80 43.54
CA VAL A 27 29.45 -17.37 43.76
C VAL A 27 28.22 -16.45 43.60
N LEU A 28 27.16 -16.91 42.92
CA LEU A 28 25.95 -16.14 42.70
C LEU A 28 24.95 -16.39 43.86
N ASN A 29 24.67 -15.35 44.63
CA ASN A 29 23.68 -15.43 45.71
C ASN A 29 22.27 -15.09 45.19
N LEU A 30 21.72 -15.94 44.28
CA LEU A 30 20.42 -15.79 43.62
C LEU A 30 19.49 -16.97 43.96
N GLN A 31 18.18 -16.74 43.92
CA GLN A 31 17.20 -17.81 43.91
C GLN A 31 17.21 -18.56 42.58
N ALA A 32 16.60 -19.74 42.51
CA ALA A 32 16.59 -20.52 41.23
C ALA A 32 15.90 -19.79 40.08
N ALA A 33 14.73 -19.17 40.36
CA ALA A 33 14.00 -18.39 39.34
C ALA A 33 14.80 -17.14 38.87
N GLU A 34 15.52 -16.47 39.79
CA GLU A 34 16.38 -15.33 39.41
C GLU A 34 17.56 -15.78 38.54
N TYR A 35 18.09 -16.99 38.81
CA TYR A 35 19.14 -17.54 37.98
C TYR A 35 18.65 -17.90 36.56
N ASP A 36 17.43 -18.41 36.43
CA ASP A 36 16.82 -18.68 35.12
C ASP A 36 16.63 -17.38 34.31
N MET A 37 16.27 -16.26 34.95
CA MET A 37 16.25 -14.93 34.29
C MET A 37 17.65 -14.49 33.82
N VAL A 38 18.68 -14.75 34.63
CA VAL A 38 20.08 -14.47 34.22
C VAL A 38 20.48 -15.33 33.03
N ARG A 39 20.08 -16.59 32.98
CA ARG A 39 20.32 -17.49 31.85
C ARG A 39 19.66 -16.98 30.58
N PHE A 40 18.39 -16.55 30.68
CA PHE A 40 17.67 -15.93 29.57
C PHE A 40 18.36 -14.65 29.08
N ALA A 41 18.69 -13.73 29.99
CA ALA A 41 19.41 -12.50 29.65
C ALA A 41 20.78 -12.78 28.99
N ALA A 42 21.49 -13.82 29.45
CA ALA A 42 22.76 -14.23 28.86
C ALA A 42 22.59 -14.74 27.42
N ALA A 43 21.50 -15.49 27.15
CA ALA A 43 21.15 -15.94 25.79
C ALA A 43 20.84 -14.78 24.85
N MET A 44 20.06 -13.78 25.29
CA MET A 44 19.73 -12.59 24.48
C MET A 44 20.96 -11.75 24.21
N ASN A 45 21.83 -11.54 25.22
CA ASN A 45 23.13 -10.88 25.02
C ASN A 45 24.03 -11.65 24.02
N LEU A 46 24.00 -12.98 24.08
CA LEU A 46 24.76 -13.81 23.15
C LEU A 46 24.23 -13.66 21.71
N LYS A 47 22.89 -13.68 21.52
CA LYS A 47 22.25 -13.40 20.23
C LYS A 47 22.70 -12.05 19.68
N THR A 48 22.54 -10.97 20.49
CA THR A 48 22.93 -9.61 20.08
C THR A 48 24.40 -9.52 19.70
N LYS A 49 25.29 -10.17 20.46
CA LYS A 49 26.72 -10.18 20.16
C LYS A 49 27.05 -10.94 18.87
N ILE A 50 26.38 -12.04 18.61
CA ILE A 50 26.48 -12.79 17.33
C ILE A 50 25.98 -11.88 16.19
N HIS A 51 24.83 -11.25 16.37
CA HIS A 51 24.24 -10.37 15.36
C HIS A 51 25.20 -9.26 14.92
N ILE A 52 25.75 -8.53 15.89
CA ILE A 52 26.56 -7.32 15.62
C ILE A 52 28.01 -7.64 15.27
N ALA A 53 28.60 -8.68 15.89
CA ALA A 53 30.04 -8.82 15.90
C ALA A 53 30.53 -10.25 15.57
N TYR A 54 29.75 -11.04 14.82
CA TYR A 54 30.08 -12.44 14.47
C TYR A 54 31.52 -12.64 13.99
N ASN A 55 31.98 -11.80 13.06
CA ASN A 55 33.31 -11.91 12.46
C ASN A 55 34.47 -11.63 13.43
N THR A 56 34.19 -11.08 14.62
CA THR A 56 35.17 -10.80 15.65
C THR A 56 35.27 -11.91 16.70
N ILE A 57 34.35 -12.89 16.70
CA ILE A 57 34.33 -13.98 17.67
C ILE A 57 35.35 -15.04 17.24
N PRO A 58 36.25 -15.46 18.17
CA PRO A 58 37.25 -16.52 17.88
C PRO A 58 36.59 -17.84 17.47
N GLN A 59 37.20 -18.59 16.56
CA GLN A 59 36.65 -19.86 16.06
C GLN A 59 36.42 -20.90 17.16
N ASP A 60 37.33 -20.97 18.17
CA ASP A 60 37.18 -21.88 19.31
C ASP A 60 35.94 -21.49 20.14
N SER A 61 35.66 -20.20 20.29
CA SER A 61 34.46 -19.71 20.97
C SER A 61 33.19 -20.03 20.17
N LEU A 62 33.22 -19.87 18.85
CA LEU A 62 32.09 -20.27 17.98
C LEU A 62 31.81 -21.77 18.06
N ALA A 63 32.86 -22.60 18.09
CA ALA A 63 32.71 -24.04 18.25
C ALA A 63 32.09 -24.41 19.63
N TYR A 64 32.49 -23.69 20.68
CA TYR A 64 31.91 -23.86 22.02
C TYR A 64 30.44 -23.43 22.04
N ILE A 65 30.08 -22.25 21.48
CA ILE A 65 28.71 -21.75 21.40
C ILE A 65 27.82 -22.76 20.67
N ARG A 66 28.24 -23.27 19.49
CA ARG A 66 27.50 -24.30 18.70
C ARG A 66 27.18 -25.54 19.50
N SER A 67 28.19 -26.11 20.18
CA SER A 67 28.01 -27.30 20.99
C SER A 67 27.12 -27.05 22.23
N ALA A 68 27.29 -25.92 22.89
CA ALA A 68 26.55 -25.56 24.09
C ALA A 68 25.07 -25.27 23.79
N THR A 69 24.76 -24.60 22.68
CA THR A 69 23.36 -24.33 22.26
C THR A 69 22.59 -25.61 21.91
N LEU A 70 23.22 -26.58 21.24
CA LEU A 70 22.61 -27.91 21.01
C LEU A 70 22.30 -28.67 22.32
N ILE A 71 23.17 -28.52 23.33
CA ILE A 71 22.91 -29.08 24.66
C ILE A 71 21.76 -28.29 25.32
N GLY A 72 21.67 -26.97 25.13
CA GLY A 72 20.61 -26.10 25.65
C GLY A 72 19.19 -26.52 25.21
N LEU A 73 19.03 -27.17 24.06
CA LEU A 73 17.74 -27.74 23.61
C LEU A 73 17.24 -28.88 24.50
N ARG A 74 18.10 -29.46 25.35
CA ARG A 74 17.75 -30.51 26.29
C ARG A 74 17.55 -29.99 27.73
N ASP A 75 17.58 -28.69 27.93
CA ASP A 75 17.43 -28.12 29.27
C ASP A 75 16.01 -28.32 29.82
N ASN A 76 15.92 -28.42 31.17
CA ASN A 76 14.62 -28.54 31.84
C ASN A 76 13.77 -27.25 31.74
N ASN A 77 14.41 -26.08 31.65
CA ASN A 77 13.70 -24.82 31.56
C ASN A 77 13.29 -24.52 30.10
N ALA A 78 11.99 -24.28 29.90
CA ALA A 78 11.44 -24.01 28.58
C ALA A 78 11.99 -22.74 27.91
N GLN A 79 12.22 -21.65 28.69
CA GLN A 79 12.79 -20.42 28.15
C GLN A 79 14.22 -20.62 27.65
N VAL A 80 15.00 -21.43 28.34
CA VAL A 80 16.37 -21.77 27.92
C VAL A 80 16.36 -22.60 26.63
N ARG A 81 15.42 -23.59 26.51
CA ARG A 81 15.28 -24.34 25.24
C ARG A 81 14.89 -23.44 24.07
N ASN A 82 13.94 -22.52 24.27
CA ASN A 82 13.52 -21.58 23.23
C ASN A 82 14.67 -20.63 22.83
N SER A 83 15.39 -20.10 23.83
CA SER A 83 16.56 -19.23 23.60
C SER A 83 17.67 -19.97 22.84
N ALA A 84 17.86 -21.26 23.09
CA ALA A 84 18.83 -22.07 22.34
C ALA A 84 18.48 -22.15 20.86
N GLY A 85 17.19 -22.30 20.51
CA GLY A 85 16.70 -22.25 19.15
C GLY A 85 17.01 -20.89 18.48
N ILE A 86 16.70 -19.77 19.17
CA ILE A 86 16.98 -18.40 18.68
C ILE A 86 18.48 -18.21 18.40
N VAL A 87 19.36 -18.64 19.30
CA VAL A 87 20.82 -18.53 19.11
C VAL A 87 21.32 -19.38 17.95
N ILE A 88 20.75 -20.58 17.75
CA ILE A 88 21.07 -21.46 16.61
C ILE A 88 20.69 -20.78 15.29
N THR A 89 19.49 -20.23 15.22
CA THR A 89 18.98 -19.50 14.05
C THR A 89 19.88 -18.33 13.69
N GLU A 90 20.26 -17.49 14.67
CA GLU A 90 21.14 -16.35 14.46
C GLU A 90 22.57 -16.76 14.00
N LEU A 91 23.09 -17.87 14.52
CA LEU A 91 24.37 -18.43 14.07
C LEU A 91 24.33 -18.84 12.59
N ILE A 92 23.23 -19.45 12.15
CA ILE A 92 23.05 -19.85 10.74
C ILE A 92 22.89 -18.60 9.86
N SER A 93 22.11 -17.62 10.30
CA SER A 93 21.89 -16.38 9.58
C SER A 93 23.21 -15.64 9.29
N LYS A 94 24.11 -15.53 10.27
CA LYS A 94 25.40 -14.82 10.13
C LYS A 94 26.50 -15.63 9.47
N ALA A 95 26.53 -16.94 9.69
CA ALA A 95 27.61 -17.82 9.23
C ALA A 95 27.31 -18.53 7.90
N GLY A 96 26.05 -18.72 7.60
CA GLY A 96 25.59 -19.65 6.56
C GLY A 96 25.77 -21.11 6.95
N LEU A 97 25.14 -22.02 6.20
CA LEU A 97 25.21 -23.48 6.47
C LEU A 97 26.60 -24.08 6.29
N LEU A 98 27.42 -23.53 5.39
CA LEU A 98 28.78 -24.07 5.17
C LEU A 98 29.69 -23.92 6.40
N ALA A 99 29.41 -22.94 7.28
CA ALA A 99 30.15 -22.77 8.52
C ALA A 99 29.73 -23.78 9.61
N TRP A 100 28.54 -24.38 9.52
CA TRP A 100 28.02 -25.36 10.46
C TRP A 100 27.20 -26.44 9.73
N PRO A 101 27.82 -27.27 8.91
CA PRO A 101 27.12 -28.23 8.02
C PRO A 101 26.26 -29.25 8.75
N GLU A 102 26.65 -29.62 9.98
CA GLU A 102 26.02 -30.71 10.74
C GLU A 102 24.74 -30.27 11.44
N VAL A 103 24.45 -28.94 11.57
CA VAL A 103 23.38 -28.43 12.42
C VAL A 103 22.00 -28.96 12.04
N LEU A 104 21.68 -28.97 10.74
CA LEU A 104 20.38 -29.48 10.26
C LEU A 104 20.22 -30.99 10.56
N HIS A 105 21.28 -31.75 10.36
CA HIS A 105 21.25 -33.17 10.67
C HIS A 105 21.09 -33.42 12.17
N GLU A 106 21.76 -32.65 13.02
CA GLU A 106 21.63 -32.73 14.47
C GLU A 106 20.23 -32.37 14.94
N LEU A 107 19.62 -31.29 14.42
CA LEU A 107 18.26 -30.92 14.75
C LEU A 107 17.25 -32.00 14.32
N LEU A 108 17.33 -32.49 13.09
CA LEU A 108 16.48 -33.58 12.60
C LEU A 108 16.64 -34.86 13.43
N ASN A 109 17.87 -35.20 13.79
CA ASN A 109 18.17 -36.37 14.64
C ASN A 109 17.59 -36.19 16.08
N LEU A 110 17.65 -34.98 16.64
CA LEU A 110 17.02 -34.67 17.93
C LEU A 110 15.50 -34.85 17.90
N VAL A 111 14.84 -34.46 16.82
CA VAL A 111 13.40 -34.66 16.64
C VAL A 111 13.07 -36.15 16.52
N GLU A 112 13.85 -36.93 15.78
CA GLU A 112 13.57 -38.35 15.52
C GLU A 112 13.93 -39.30 16.68
N ASN A 113 15.12 -39.11 17.26
CA ASN A 113 15.79 -40.15 18.05
C ASN A 113 16.02 -39.75 19.52
N SER A 114 15.49 -38.63 20.03
CA SER A 114 15.61 -38.29 21.45
C SER A 114 14.90 -39.34 22.34
N SER A 115 15.58 -39.78 23.40
CA SER A 115 15.11 -40.80 24.32
C SER A 115 15.35 -40.40 25.79
N GLY A 116 14.59 -40.97 26.73
CA GLY A 116 14.66 -40.68 28.15
C GLY A 116 13.47 -39.85 28.66
N ASP A 117 13.48 -39.46 29.93
CA ASP A 117 12.35 -38.77 30.60
C ASP A 117 12.01 -37.38 30.01
N ALA A 118 12.98 -36.71 29.41
CA ALA A 118 12.81 -35.42 28.74
C ALA A 118 12.72 -35.55 27.20
N ALA A 119 12.49 -36.73 26.64
CA ALA A 119 12.53 -36.95 25.19
C ALA A 119 11.54 -36.08 24.43
N THR A 120 10.30 -35.99 24.90
CA THR A 120 9.24 -35.20 24.25
C THR A 120 9.58 -33.70 24.24
N THR A 121 9.98 -33.12 25.34
CA THR A 121 10.32 -31.68 25.42
C THR A 121 11.56 -31.35 24.61
N THR A 122 12.54 -32.24 24.50
CA THR A 122 13.71 -32.06 23.64
C THR A 122 13.35 -32.15 22.16
N ARG A 123 12.48 -33.07 21.76
CA ARG A 123 11.98 -33.21 20.40
C ARG A 123 11.21 -32.00 19.94
N GLU A 124 10.30 -31.49 20.84
CA GLU A 124 9.53 -30.27 20.60
C GLU A 124 10.45 -29.03 20.46
N ALA A 125 11.44 -28.88 21.35
CA ALA A 125 12.40 -27.80 21.28
C ALA A 125 13.27 -27.84 20.00
N ALA A 126 13.71 -29.05 19.59
CA ALA A 126 14.46 -29.22 18.36
C ALA A 126 13.60 -28.91 17.12
N MET A 127 12.31 -29.32 17.13
CA MET A 127 11.38 -28.95 16.04
C MET A 127 11.10 -27.45 15.98
N SER A 128 10.90 -26.81 17.14
CA SER A 128 10.73 -25.36 17.22
C SER A 128 11.98 -24.61 16.73
N ALA A 129 13.18 -25.10 17.06
CA ALA A 129 14.42 -24.52 16.54
C ALA A 129 14.54 -24.72 15.02
N LEU A 130 14.16 -25.89 14.48
CA LEU A 130 14.18 -26.17 13.05
C LEU A 130 13.15 -25.27 12.31
N PHE A 131 11.97 -25.07 12.88
CA PHE A 131 10.95 -24.17 12.33
C PHE A 131 11.51 -22.75 12.20
N LYS A 132 12.09 -22.18 13.28
CA LYS A 132 12.72 -20.85 13.25
C LYS A 132 13.87 -20.76 12.23
N VAL A 133 14.65 -21.82 12.07
CA VAL A 133 15.69 -21.88 11.03
C VAL A 133 15.05 -21.82 9.64
N CYS A 134 13.93 -22.49 9.41
CA CYS A 134 13.20 -22.41 8.14
C CYS A 134 12.66 -21.02 7.87
N GLU A 135 12.08 -20.38 8.89
CA GLU A 135 11.49 -19.05 8.84
C GLU A 135 12.55 -17.97 8.54
N ASP A 136 13.55 -17.80 9.41
CA ASP A 136 14.53 -16.72 9.31
C ASP A 136 15.59 -16.95 8.23
N ASN A 137 15.84 -18.20 7.83
CA ASN A 137 16.94 -18.55 6.93
C ASN A 137 16.50 -19.23 5.62
N ARG A 138 15.26 -18.97 5.17
CA ARG A 138 14.68 -19.55 3.98
C ARG A 138 15.60 -19.50 2.77
N ARG A 139 16.10 -18.31 2.40
CA ARG A 139 16.99 -18.09 1.23
C ARG A 139 18.27 -18.93 1.29
N ILE A 140 18.79 -19.17 2.51
CA ILE A 140 19.98 -20.02 2.74
C ILE A 140 19.64 -21.49 2.50
N LEU A 141 18.44 -21.94 2.91
CA LEU A 141 17.97 -23.31 2.75
C LEU A 141 17.58 -23.67 1.31
N GLU A 142 17.13 -22.70 0.53
CA GLU A 142 16.76 -22.86 -0.90
C GLU A 142 17.99 -22.90 -1.82
N ARG A 143 19.16 -22.44 -1.35
CA ARG A 143 20.36 -22.35 -2.17
C ARG A 143 20.95 -23.74 -2.47
N ASP A 144 21.38 -23.94 -3.72
CA ASP A 144 22.14 -25.11 -4.14
C ASP A 144 23.62 -25.00 -3.70
N TYR A 145 24.09 -25.95 -2.94
CA TYR A 145 25.47 -26.06 -2.49
C TYR A 145 26.19 -27.20 -3.28
N SER A 146 26.66 -26.90 -4.47
CA SER A 146 27.40 -27.86 -5.34
C SER A 146 26.58 -29.10 -5.73
N GLY A 147 25.30 -28.91 -6.07
CA GLY A 147 24.40 -29.98 -6.47
C GLY A 147 23.63 -30.64 -5.32
N GLN A 148 23.68 -30.07 -4.13
CA GLN A 148 22.90 -30.51 -2.96
C GLN A 148 22.11 -29.31 -2.41
N CYS A 149 20.78 -29.43 -2.43
CA CYS A 149 19.89 -28.46 -1.79
C CYS A 149 19.50 -28.99 -0.39
N PRO A 150 19.63 -28.16 0.67
CA PRO A 150 19.20 -28.57 2.02
C PRO A 150 17.75 -29.03 2.08
N LEU A 151 16.87 -28.42 1.26
CA LEU A 151 15.44 -28.77 1.20
C LEU A 151 15.20 -30.21 0.70
N ASP A 152 16.09 -30.79 -0.09
CA ASP A 152 15.96 -32.20 -0.53
C ASP A 152 15.98 -33.19 0.63
N VAL A 153 16.58 -32.80 1.77
CA VAL A 153 16.61 -33.58 3.01
C VAL A 153 15.54 -33.13 3.99
N ILE A 154 15.33 -31.81 4.13
CA ILE A 154 14.44 -31.24 5.13
C ILE A 154 12.97 -31.54 4.80
N ILE A 155 12.50 -31.29 3.56
CA ILE A 155 11.08 -31.45 3.18
C ILE A 155 10.58 -32.87 3.41
N PRO A 156 11.25 -33.97 2.94
CA PRO A 156 10.77 -35.31 3.22
C PRO A 156 10.72 -35.66 4.71
N LYS A 157 11.62 -35.08 5.51
CA LYS A 157 11.63 -35.26 6.97
C LYS A 157 10.48 -34.55 7.66
N LEU A 158 10.27 -33.28 7.33
CA LEU A 158 9.12 -32.50 7.85
C LEU A 158 7.80 -33.21 7.55
N LEU A 159 7.63 -33.69 6.32
CA LEU A 159 6.47 -34.49 5.95
C LEU A 159 6.35 -35.77 6.78
N SER A 160 7.42 -36.46 7.08
CA SER A 160 7.39 -37.66 7.92
C SER A 160 6.98 -37.38 9.38
N PHE A 161 7.16 -36.15 9.86
CA PHE A 161 6.80 -35.74 11.23
C PHE A 161 5.29 -35.56 11.45
N SER A 162 4.50 -35.52 10.38
CA SER A 162 3.02 -35.49 10.45
C SER A 162 2.39 -36.67 11.23
N SER A 163 3.12 -37.78 11.44
CA SER A 163 2.66 -38.97 12.16
C SER A 163 3.19 -39.09 13.59
N ILE A 164 3.93 -38.10 14.09
CA ILE A 164 4.49 -38.11 15.45
C ILE A 164 3.38 -37.83 16.49
N GLU A 165 3.48 -38.47 17.65
CA GLU A 165 2.49 -38.39 18.73
C GLU A 165 2.27 -36.96 19.24
N SER A 166 3.33 -36.11 19.39
CA SER A 166 3.22 -34.72 19.84
C SER A 166 2.59 -33.87 18.77
N PHE A 167 1.45 -33.25 19.11
CA PHE A 167 0.76 -32.28 18.20
C PHE A 167 1.63 -31.08 17.87
N ARG A 168 2.43 -30.59 18.83
CA ARG A 168 3.34 -29.44 18.62
C ARG A 168 4.38 -29.72 17.53
N ILE A 169 4.85 -30.95 17.43
CA ILE A 169 5.78 -31.36 16.37
C ILE A 169 5.04 -31.41 15.02
N ARG A 170 3.81 -31.99 14.99
CA ARG A 170 3.02 -32.05 13.76
C ARG A 170 2.69 -30.65 13.23
N GLU A 171 2.23 -29.77 14.12
CA GLU A 171 1.92 -28.35 13.81
C GLU A 171 3.17 -27.62 13.27
N SER A 172 4.27 -27.60 14.06
CA SER A 172 5.50 -26.90 13.66
C SER A 172 6.12 -27.46 12.38
N ALA A 173 6.00 -28.77 12.14
CA ALA A 173 6.46 -29.38 10.90
C ALA A 173 5.61 -28.96 9.70
N LEU A 174 4.29 -28.87 9.86
CA LEU A 174 3.40 -28.40 8.83
C LEU A 174 3.64 -26.91 8.53
N LYS A 175 3.71 -26.05 9.56
CA LYS A 175 4.07 -24.64 9.41
C LYS A 175 5.40 -24.45 8.69
N ALA A 176 6.41 -25.26 9.02
CA ALA A 176 7.71 -25.20 8.34
C ALA A 176 7.63 -25.55 6.84
N VAL A 177 6.72 -26.46 6.43
CA VAL A 177 6.48 -26.76 5.00
C VAL A 177 5.79 -25.57 4.32
N LEU A 178 4.83 -24.92 5.01
CA LEU A 178 4.08 -23.78 4.46
C LEU A 178 4.97 -22.58 4.14
N ILE A 179 6.05 -22.34 4.90
CA ILE A 179 7.03 -21.27 4.58
C ILE A 179 7.59 -21.39 3.16
N PHE A 180 7.77 -22.61 2.66
CA PHE A 180 8.35 -22.88 1.35
C PHE A 180 7.31 -22.97 0.22
N LEU A 181 6.03 -23.06 0.55
CA LEU A 181 4.98 -23.29 -0.46
C LEU A 181 4.90 -22.16 -1.49
N PRO A 182 4.94 -20.86 -1.11
CA PRO A 182 4.92 -19.73 -2.03
C PRO A 182 6.07 -19.75 -3.04
N HIS A 183 7.24 -20.29 -2.64
CA HIS A 183 8.47 -20.27 -3.43
C HIS A 183 8.64 -21.49 -4.35
N ARG A 184 7.73 -22.47 -4.27
CA ARG A 184 7.68 -23.66 -5.15
C ARG A 184 9.04 -24.38 -5.34
N PRO A 185 9.82 -24.65 -4.26
CA PRO A 185 11.10 -25.33 -4.42
C PRO A 185 10.90 -26.71 -5.01
N LYS A 186 11.85 -27.14 -5.83
CA LYS A 186 11.80 -28.45 -6.54
C LYS A 186 11.57 -29.63 -5.57
N ALA A 187 12.17 -29.57 -4.39
CA ALA A 187 12.03 -30.57 -3.34
C ALA A 187 10.57 -30.73 -2.87
N LEU A 188 9.84 -29.62 -2.69
CA LEU A 188 8.44 -29.65 -2.30
C LEU A 188 7.54 -30.08 -3.46
N LEU A 189 7.75 -29.57 -4.66
CA LEU A 189 7.00 -29.99 -5.85
C LEU A 189 7.10 -31.50 -6.11
N ALA A 190 8.27 -32.10 -5.91
CA ALA A 190 8.47 -33.55 -6.03
C ALA A 190 7.71 -34.34 -4.97
N GLN A 191 7.34 -33.75 -3.84
CA GLN A 191 6.64 -34.39 -2.73
C GLN A 191 5.17 -33.95 -2.60
N MET A 192 4.63 -33.21 -3.56
CA MET A 192 3.31 -32.59 -3.45
C MET A 192 2.18 -33.59 -3.21
N ASP A 193 2.19 -34.73 -3.87
CA ASP A 193 1.16 -35.76 -3.68
C ASP A 193 1.25 -36.43 -2.28
N VAL A 194 2.47 -36.53 -1.72
CA VAL A 194 2.68 -36.99 -0.34
C VAL A 194 2.16 -35.95 0.64
N PHE A 195 2.47 -34.67 0.41
CA PHE A 195 2.01 -33.55 1.22
C PHE A 195 0.48 -33.50 1.28
N LEU A 196 -0.19 -33.56 0.15
CA LEU A 196 -1.66 -33.60 0.07
C LEU A 196 -2.25 -34.79 0.82
N SER A 197 -1.68 -36.00 0.65
CA SER A 197 -2.14 -37.19 1.37
C SER A 197 -2.04 -37.02 2.89
N GLN A 198 -1.00 -36.36 3.37
CA GLN A 198 -0.80 -36.08 4.79
C GLN A 198 -1.75 -34.99 5.29
N LEU A 199 -2.02 -33.95 4.53
CA LEU A 199 -3.04 -32.93 4.88
C LEU A 199 -4.42 -33.59 5.08
N PHE A 200 -4.84 -34.47 4.18
CA PHE A 200 -6.09 -35.23 4.34
C PHE A 200 -6.08 -36.18 5.54
N GLN A 201 -4.94 -36.64 6.01
CA GLN A 201 -4.84 -37.41 7.28
C GLN A 201 -4.95 -36.46 8.48
N LEU A 202 -4.23 -35.34 8.46
CA LEU A 202 -4.21 -34.34 9.53
C LEU A 202 -5.53 -33.56 9.64
N SER A 203 -6.38 -33.56 8.62
CA SER A 203 -7.73 -32.97 8.70
C SER A 203 -8.63 -33.62 9.79
N ASN A 204 -8.29 -34.82 10.25
CA ASN A 204 -8.96 -35.51 11.37
C ASN A 204 -8.09 -35.55 12.64
N ASP A 205 -7.11 -34.66 12.77
CA ASP A 205 -6.25 -34.61 13.96
C ASP A 205 -7.06 -34.22 15.20
N SER A 206 -6.61 -34.74 16.35
CA SER A 206 -7.26 -34.43 17.64
C SER A 206 -6.94 -33.06 18.21
N SER A 207 -5.90 -32.38 17.67
CA SER A 207 -5.48 -31.04 18.12
C SER A 207 -6.08 -29.97 17.20
N LEU A 208 -6.68 -28.96 17.80
CA LEU A 208 -7.26 -27.82 17.09
C LEU A 208 -6.19 -27.00 16.36
N GLU A 209 -5.02 -26.83 16.98
CA GLU A 209 -3.88 -26.10 16.39
C GLU A 209 -3.40 -26.76 15.08
N VAL A 210 -3.40 -28.12 15.03
CA VAL A 210 -3.09 -28.84 13.81
C VAL A 210 -4.20 -28.67 12.76
N GLN A 211 -5.48 -28.74 13.16
CA GLN A 211 -6.62 -28.52 12.26
C GLN A 211 -6.61 -27.10 11.67
N ARG A 212 -6.30 -26.08 12.47
CA ARG A 212 -6.11 -24.69 12.01
C ARG A 212 -5.04 -24.60 10.93
N THR A 213 -3.84 -25.13 11.23
CA THR A 213 -2.73 -25.14 10.27
C THR A 213 -3.07 -25.91 8.98
N VAL A 214 -3.94 -26.93 9.05
CA VAL A 214 -4.46 -27.64 7.87
C VAL A 214 -5.39 -26.74 7.04
N CYS A 215 -6.27 -25.94 7.67
CA CYS A 215 -7.10 -24.99 6.95
C CYS A 215 -6.25 -23.94 6.23
N GLN A 216 -5.27 -23.35 6.92
CA GLN A 216 -4.29 -22.42 6.34
C GLN A 216 -3.50 -23.07 5.18
N ALA A 217 -3.11 -24.34 5.32
CA ALA A 217 -2.42 -25.06 4.25
C ALA A 217 -3.29 -25.26 3.01
N PHE A 218 -4.59 -25.55 3.16
CA PHE A 218 -5.51 -25.63 2.02
C PHE A 218 -5.73 -24.27 1.37
N ALA A 219 -5.85 -23.19 2.14
CA ALA A 219 -5.95 -21.83 1.61
C ALA A 219 -4.71 -21.46 0.77
N GLN A 220 -3.50 -21.67 1.29
CA GLN A 220 -2.27 -21.43 0.52
C GLN A 220 -2.15 -22.35 -0.73
N LEU A 221 -2.60 -23.61 -0.66
CA LEU A 221 -2.57 -24.49 -1.83
C LEU A 221 -3.48 -24.03 -2.97
N VAL A 222 -4.49 -23.24 -2.69
CA VAL A 222 -5.33 -22.61 -3.71
C VAL A 222 -4.49 -21.74 -4.65
N ASP A 223 -3.55 -20.99 -4.12
CA ASP A 223 -2.71 -20.08 -4.93
C ASP A 223 -1.60 -20.82 -5.67
N PHE A 224 -1.04 -21.85 -5.02
CA PHE A 224 0.19 -22.47 -5.54
C PHE A 224 0.00 -23.78 -6.31
N ALA A 225 -1.09 -24.52 -6.07
CA ALA A 225 -1.35 -25.79 -6.74
C ALA A 225 -2.87 -26.10 -6.83
N PRO A 226 -3.72 -25.19 -7.34
CA PRO A 226 -5.17 -25.36 -7.36
C PRO A 226 -5.61 -26.61 -8.11
N GLU A 227 -4.92 -26.99 -9.18
CA GLU A 227 -5.22 -28.19 -9.97
C GLU A 227 -5.14 -29.49 -9.17
N LYS A 228 -4.34 -29.52 -8.10
CA LYS A 228 -4.23 -30.66 -7.20
C LYS A 228 -5.43 -30.79 -6.26
N LEU A 229 -6.15 -29.71 -6.01
CA LEU A 229 -7.34 -29.70 -5.15
C LEU A 229 -8.61 -30.13 -5.92
N VAL A 230 -8.70 -29.87 -7.22
CA VAL A 230 -9.87 -30.16 -8.07
C VAL A 230 -10.40 -31.59 -7.90
N PRO A 231 -9.57 -32.69 -7.90
CA PRO A 231 -10.07 -34.06 -7.75
C PRO A 231 -10.72 -34.34 -6.38
N HIS A 232 -10.45 -33.51 -5.37
CA HIS A 232 -10.85 -33.68 -3.97
C HIS A 232 -11.93 -32.66 -3.53
N MET A 233 -12.44 -31.82 -4.46
CA MET A 233 -13.26 -30.65 -4.16
C MET A 233 -14.49 -30.94 -3.28
N GLU A 234 -15.24 -32.01 -3.55
CA GLU A 234 -16.41 -32.35 -2.73
C GLU A 234 -16.04 -32.64 -1.26
N GLY A 235 -14.95 -33.41 -1.05
CA GLY A 235 -14.46 -33.72 0.30
C GLY A 235 -13.94 -32.46 1.01
N LEU A 236 -13.22 -31.63 0.29
CA LEU A 236 -12.65 -30.38 0.80
C LEU A 236 -13.73 -29.38 1.19
N VAL A 237 -14.73 -29.17 0.33
CA VAL A 237 -15.89 -28.31 0.64
C VAL A 237 -16.60 -28.75 1.90
N ASN A 238 -16.89 -30.07 2.04
CA ASN A 238 -17.55 -30.59 3.23
C ASN A 238 -16.68 -30.44 4.49
N TYR A 239 -15.35 -30.58 4.38
CA TYR A 239 -14.40 -30.39 5.48
C TYR A 239 -14.37 -28.93 5.93
N ILE A 240 -14.19 -27.98 5.03
CA ILE A 240 -14.12 -26.55 5.35
C ILE A 240 -15.44 -26.09 5.97
N ILE A 241 -16.61 -26.47 5.42
CA ILE A 241 -17.91 -26.17 6.02
C ILE A 241 -18.01 -26.69 7.46
N MET A 242 -17.53 -27.93 7.70
CA MET A 242 -17.56 -28.53 9.05
C MET A 242 -16.69 -27.75 10.02
N GLN A 243 -15.51 -27.28 9.59
CA GLN A 243 -14.62 -26.50 10.45
C GLN A 243 -15.19 -25.08 10.71
N GLN A 244 -15.72 -24.43 9.68
CA GLN A 244 -16.32 -23.09 9.83
C GLN A 244 -17.54 -23.09 10.76
N GLN A 245 -18.32 -24.17 10.80
CA GLN A 245 -19.47 -24.33 11.68
C GLN A 245 -19.11 -24.94 13.06
N SER A 246 -17.85 -25.18 13.33
CA SER A 246 -17.41 -25.71 14.62
C SER A 246 -17.69 -24.70 15.72
N GLN A 247 -18.28 -25.13 16.83
CA GLN A 247 -18.54 -24.29 18.01
C GLN A 247 -17.41 -24.36 19.04
N ILE A 248 -16.24 -24.88 18.65
CA ILE A 248 -15.16 -25.23 19.60
C ILE A 248 -14.12 -24.10 19.65
N ASP A 249 -13.77 -23.53 18.53
CA ASP A 249 -12.69 -22.55 18.41
C ASP A 249 -13.02 -21.49 17.33
N PRO A 250 -13.19 -20.21 17.74
CA PRO A 250 -13.47 -19.12 16.79
C PRO A 250 -12.36 -18.87 15.76
N GLU A 251 -11.09 -19.08 16.16
CA GLU A 251 -9.95 -18.92 15.25
C GLU A 251 -9.91 -20.00 14.17
N LEU A 252 -10.30 -21.25 14.51
CA LEU A 252 -10.46 -22.31 13.52
C LEU A 252 -11.58 -22.01 12.51
N ASN A 253 -12.68 -21.38 12.98
CA ASN A 253 -13.78 -20.98 12.11
C ASN A 253 -13.33 -19.91 11.11
N LEU A 254 -12.51 -18.97 11.56
CA LEU A 254 -11.93 -17.91 10.71
C LEU A 254 -10.95 -18.50 9.70
N ASP A 255 -9.95 -19.29 10.15
CA ASP A 255 -8.99 -19.98 9.26
C ASP A 255 -9.69 -20.83 8.18
N ALA A 256 -10.82 -21.43 8.51
CA ALA A 256 -11.63 -22.17 7.54
C ALA A 256 -12.37 -21.26 6.55
N ALA A 257 -12.89 -20.12 7.02
CA ALA A 257 -13.60 -19.17 6.17
C ALA A 257 -12.69 -18.49 5.15
N GLU A 258 -11.43 -18.23 5.50
CA GLU A 258 -10.42 -17.64 4.60
C GLU A 258 -10.19 -18.50 3.34
N PHE A 259 -10.36 -19.81 3.45
CA PHE A 259 -10.31 -20.67 2.28
C PHE A 259 -11.30 -20.26 1.18
N TRP A 260 -12.51 -19.83 1.55
CA TRP A 260 -13.54 -19.44 0.55
C TRP A 260 -13.15 -18.17 -0.18
N LEU A 261 -12.55 -17.22 0.52
CA LEU A 261 -12.10 -15.96 -0.05
C LEU A 261 -11.06 -16.23 -1.16
N VAL A 262 -9.99 -16.93 -0.82
CA VAL A 262 -8.90 -17.25 -1.76
C VAL A 262 -9.40 -18.18 -2.89
N ALA A 263 -10.24 -19.17 -2.56
CA ALA A 263 -10.75 -20.12 -3.54
C ALA A 263 -11.70 -19.50 -4.57
N GLY A 264 -12.41 -18.43 -4.19
CA GLY A 264 -13.29 -17.69 -5.09
C GLY A 264 -12.53 -16.92 -6.16
N GLU A 265 -11.41 -16.32 -5.82
CA GLU A 265 -10.55 -15.56 -6.74
C GLU A 265 -9.82 -16.46 -7.74
N GLN A 266 -9.56 -17.73 -7.36
CA GLN A 266 -8.78 -18.64 -8.18
C GLN A 266 -9.54 -19.22 -9.36
N ALA A 267 -9.25 -18.75 -10.58
CA ALA A 267 -9.91 -19.14 -11.83
C ALA A 267 -10.00 -20.67 -12.07
N ALA A 268 -8.96 -21.42 -11.64
CA ALA A 268 -8.93 -22.88 -11.82
C ALA A 268 -9.97 -23.62 -10.95
N LEU A 269 -10.44 -23.01 -9.85
CA LEU A 269 -11.38 -23.61 -8.92
C LEU A 269 -12.85 -23.15 -9.15
N GLN A 270 -13.08 -22.10 -9.93
CA GLN A 270 -14.42 -21.54 -10.15
C GLN A 270 -15.41 -22.59 -10.68
N GLN A 271 -15.06 -23.33 -11.71
CA GLN A 271 -15.92 -24.40 -12.26
C GLN A 271 -16.13 -25.57 -11.28
N PRO A 272 -15.09 -26.10 -10.62
CA PRO A 272 -15.26 -27.13 -9.59
C PRO A 272 -16.09 -26.73 -8.39
N LEU A 273 -16.09 -25.45 -7.98
CA LEU A 273 -16.84 -24.92 -6.84
C LEU A 273 -18.33 -24.65 -7.16
N ALA A 274 -18.66 -24.27 -8.39
CA ALA A 274 -20.01 -23.88 -8.80
C ALA A 274 -21.14 -24.83 -8.33
N PRO A 275 -21.02 -26.20 -8.40
CA PRO A 275 -22.05 -27.10 -7.93
C PRO A 275 -22.29 -27.06 -6.42
N HIS A 276 -21.36 -26.49 -5.64
CA HIS A 276 -21.36 -26.48 -4.19
C HIS A 276 -21.90 -25.19 -3.58
N MET A 277 -22.21 -24.15 -4.40
CA MET A 277 -22.68 -22.84 -3.92
C MET A 277 -23.93 -22.93 -3.05
N THR A 278 -24.86 -23.85 -3.37
CA THR A 278 -26.04 -24.10 -2.55
C THR A 278 -25.73 -24.64 -1.14
N LYS A 279 -24.51 -25.14 -0.90
CA LYS A 279 -24.04 -25.56 0.44
C LYS A 279 -23.20 -24.48 1.12
N ILE A 280 -22.35 -23.80 0.35
CA ILE A 280 -21.37 -22.80 0.87
C ILE A 280 -22.10 -21.52 1.28
N VAL A 281 -22.92 -20.92 0.38
CA VAL A 281 -23.57 -19.63 0.62
C VAL A 281 -24.39 -19.60 1.92
N PRO A 282 -25.24 -20.61 2.24
CA PRO A 282 -25.95 -20.61 3.52
C PRO A 282 -25.04 -20.59 4.76
N VAL A 283 -23.85 -21.19 4.68
CA VAL A 283 -22.89 -21.18 5.79
C VAL A 283 -22.28 -19.78 5.94
N LEU A 284 -21.93 -19.12 4.84
CA LEU A 284 -21.45 -17.73 4.87
C LEU A 284 -22.50 -16.81 5.48
N LEU A 285 -23.77 -16.91 5.03
CA LEU A 285 -24.87 -16.10 5.54
C LEU A 285 -25.09 -16.31 7.06
N GLN A 286 -24.95 -17.53 7.54
CA GLN A 286 -25.05 -17.83 8.98
C GLN A 286 -23.90 -17.22 9.77
N SER A 287 -22.68 -17.25 9.23
CA SER A 287 -21.48 -16.69 9.85
C SER A 287 -21.45 -15.14 9.85
N MET A 288 -22.32 -14.50 9.04
CA MET A 288 -22.46 -13.05 9.00
C MET A 288 -23.37 -12.49 10.10
N VAL A 289 -24.14 -13.33 10.80
CA VAL A 289 -25.01 -12.91 11.92
C VAL A 289 -24.18 -12.79 13.18
N TYR A 290 -24.31 -11.66 13.91
CA TYR A 290 -23.68 -11.48 15.21
C TYR A 290 -24.08 -12.59 16.19
N ASP A 291 -23.13 -13.07 16.97
CA ASP A 291 -23.40 -13.99 18.06
C ASP A 291 -24.13 -13.30 19.23
N GLU A 292 -24.51 -14.08 20.24
CA GLU A 292 -25.31 -13.57 21.34
C GLU A 292 -24.51 -12.58 22.22
N GLU A 293 -23.21 -12.81 22.39
CA GLU A 293 -22.33 -11.97 23.21
C GLU A 293 -22.06 -10.61 22.53
N GLU A 294 -21.73 -10.63 21.25
CA GLU A 294 -21.57 -9.43 20.45
C GLU A 294 -22.88 -8.65 20.33
N ALA A 295 -24.01 -9.35 20.11
CA ALA A 295 -25.31 -8.72 20.03
C ALA A 295 -25.69 -7.99 21.34
N ILE A 296 -25.37 -8.54 22.51
CA ILE A 296 -25.60 -7.88 23.80
C ILE A 296 -24.71 -6.66 23.95
N ARG A 297 -23.43 -6.74 23.58
CA ARG A 297 -22.48 -5.64 23.63
C ARG A 297 -22.96 -4.48 22.76
N LEU A 298 -23.26 -4.75 21.49
CA LEU A 298 -23.70 -3.76 20.50
C LEU A 298 -25.06 -3.14 20.82
N ALA A 299 -25.99 -3.92 21.41
CA ALA A 299 -27.28 -3.40 21.85
C ALA A 299 -27.16 -2.41 23.02
N GLY A 300 -26.05 -2.43 23.74
CA GLY A 300 -25.72 -1.48 24.83
C GLY A 300 -25.09 -0.19 24.32
N GLU A 301 -24.63 -0.12 23.08
CA GLU A 301 -24.07 1.09 22.48
C GLU A 301 -25.18 2.12 22.20
N GLY A 302 -24.98 3.33 22.69
CA GLY A 302 -25.95 4.43 22.59
C GLY A 302 -25.38 5.59 21.74
N ASP A 303 -26.04 6.74 21.90
CA ASP A 303 -25.55 7.98 21.30
C ASP A 303 -24.30 8.47 22.04
N ASP A 304 -23.22 8.73 21.33
CA ASP A 304 -21.91 9.14 21.84
C ASP A 304 -21.31 10.35 21.10
N ALA A 305 -22.06 10.97 20.20
CA ALA A 305 -21.59 12.08 19.36
C ALA A 305 -21.02 13.28 20.15
N ASP A 306 -21.45 13.49 21.39
CA ASP A 306 -21.00 14.57 22.28
C ASP A 306 -19.84 14.14 23.20
N VAL A 307 -19.44 12.87 23.17
CA VAL A 307 -18.34 12.35 23.99
C VAL A 307 -17.00 12.68 23.30
N GLU A 308 -16.01 13.17 24.08
CA GLU A 308 -14.68 13.40 23.52
C GLU A 308 -14.02 12.07 23.13
N ASP A 309 -13.22 12.09 22.05
CA ASP A 309 -12.46 10.93 21.62
C ASP A 309 -11.32 10.64 22.59
N ARG A 310 -10.96 9.35 22.73
CA ARG A 310 -9.76 8.92 23.45
C ARG A 310 -8.59 8.91 22.47
N GLU A 311 -7.36 8.97 22.97
CA GLU A 311 -6.18 8.82 22.12
C GLU A 311 -6.16 7.48 21.35
N GLU A 312 -6.71 6.42 21.96
CA GLU A 312 -6.86 5.08 21.38
C GLU A 312 -7.88 5.04 20.21
N ASP A 313 -8.88 5.95 20.23
CA ASP A 313 -9.91 6.03 19.20
C ASP A 313 -9.44 6.80 17.94
N LEU A 314 -8.26 7.44 17.99
CA LEU A 314 -7.71 8.23 16.89
C LEU A 314 -6.82 7.35 16.02
N LYS A 315 -7.26 7.09 14.79
CA LYS A 315 -6.45 6.33 13.81
C LYS A 315 -5.16 7.10 13.49
N PRO A 316 -4.00 6.42 13.42
CA PRO A 316 -2.77 7.06 12.97
C PRO A 316 -2.96 7.65 11.57
N GLN A 317 -2.60 8.92 11.40
CA GLN A 317 -2.61 9.57 10.09
C GLN A 317 -1.17 9.68 9.57
N PHE A 318 -0.96 9.20 8.35
CA PHE A 318 0.30 9.29 7.64
C PHE A 318 0.11 10.17 6.41
N ALA A 319 1.05 11.05 6.14
CA ALA A 319 1.07 11.78 4.88
C ALA A 319 1.36 10.80 3.74
N ARG A 320 0.47 10.76 2.75
CA ARG A 320 0.78 10.12 1.48
C ARG A 320 1.36 11.18 0.57
N SER A 321 2.65 11.08 0.24
CA SER A 321 3.20 11.88 -0.85
C SER A 321 2.32 11.66 -2.08
N LYS A 322 1.82 12.74 -2.70
CA LYS A 322 1.12 12.61 -3.96
C LYS A 322 2.07 11.92 -4.92
N ALA A 323 1.82 10.64 -5.20
CA ALA A 323 2.54 9.90 -6.22
C ALA A 323 2.60 10.80 -7.43
N GLY A 324 3.80 11.05 -7.93
CA GLY A 324 4.01 12.09 -8.93
C GLY A 324 2.99 12.00 -10.03
N ARG A 325 2.54 13.09 -10.51
CA ARG A 325 1.50 13.37 -11.51
C ARG A 325 1.50 12.52 -12.80
N LEU A 326 1.75 11.23 -12.67
CA LEU A 326 1.52 10.26 -13.75
C LEU A 326 0.03 10.16 -14.11
N ASP A 327 -0.88 10.45 -13.16
CA ASP A 327 -2.33 10.32 -13.39
C ASP A 327 -3.02 11.59 -13.92
N THR A 328 -2.44 12.78 -13.79
CA THR A 328 -3.07 14.01 -14.32
C THR A 328 -3.04 14.09 -15.85
N THR A 329 -2.20 13.34 -16.52
CA THR A 329 -2.22 13.25 -18.00
C THR A 329 -3.32 12.33 -18.52
N LYS A 330 -3.84 11.38 -17.71
CA LYS A 330 -4.97 10.51 -18.09
C LYS A 330 -6.32 11.24 -18.04
N ASN A 331 -6.49 12.21 -17.13
CA ASN A 331 -7.77 12.89 -16.93
C ASN A 331 -8.03 14.09 -17.84
N ALA A 332 -7.03 14.60 -18.54
CA ALA A 332 -7.23 15.72 -19.50
C ALA A 332 -7.72 15.29 -20.90
N GLY A 333 -7.87 14.00 -21.17
CA GLY A 333 -8.16 13.44 -22.51
C GLY A 333 -9.45 12.65 -22.68
N GLN A 334 -10.23 12.39 -21.64
CA GLN A 334 -11.45 11.59 -21.75
C GLN A 334 -12.73 12.44 -21.72
N GLN A 335 -13.01 13.09 -22.81
CA GLN A 335 -14.39 13.28 -23.28
C GLN A 335 -14.54 12.52 -24.60
N ASN A 336 -15.40 11.47 -24.54
CA ASN A 336 -16.01 10.70 -25.63
C ASN A 336 -15.21 9.55 -26.29
N GLY A 337 -15.77 8.35 -26.15
CA GLY A 337 -15.79 7.34 -27.18
C GLY A 337 -15.34 5.95 -26.74
N ASP A 338 -16.27 5.02 -26.78
CA ASP A 338 -16.15 3.57 -26.69
C ASP A 338 -14.75 3.02 -27.06
N ALA A 339 -14.10 2.37 -26.10
CA ALA A 339 -13.02 1.44 -26.41
C ALA A 339 -13.10 0.25 -25.45
N GLN A 340 -13.28 -0.92 -26.03
CA GLN A 340 -13.20 -2.23 -25.42
C GLN A 340 -11.92 -2.37 -24.58
N ALA A 341 -12.08 -2.81 -23.35
CA ALA A 341 -11.01 -3.14 -22.44
C ALA A 341 -10.14 -4.27 -23.02
N ALA A 342 -8.85 -4.00 -23.17
CA ALA A 342 -7.82 -5.02 -23.23
C ALA A 342 -7.44 -5.41 -21.81
N PRO A 343 -7.09 -6.67 -21.52
CA PRO A 343 -6.73 -7.11 -20.19
C PRO A 343 -5.45 -6.38 -19.73
N GLN A 344 -5.53 -5.68 -18.61
CA GLN A 344 -4.37 -5.24 -17.85
C GLN A 344 -3.71 -6.48 -17.28
N GLU A 345 -2.46 -6.73 -17.67
CA GLU A 345 -1.56 -7.56 -16.88
C GLU A 345 -1.26 -6.76 -15.61
N GLU A 346 -1.88 -7.13 -14.51
CA GLU A 346 -1.53 -6.67 -13.17
C GLU A 346 -0.18 -7.30 -12.83
N ASP A 347 0.88 -6.50 -12.83
CA ASP A 347 2.13 -6.84 -12.16
C ASP A 347 1.89 -6.76 -10.64
N ASP A 348 1.32 -7.83 -10.10
CA ASP A 348 1.27 -8.12 -8.67
C ASP A 348 2.66 -8.54 -8.18
N ASP A 349 3.57 -7.59 -8.09
CA ASP A 349 4.78 -7.70 -7.28
C ASP A 349 4.76 -6.63 -6.18
N LEU A 350 3.66 -6.60 -5.42
CA LEU A 350 3.62 -5.91 -4.13
C LEU A 350 4.41 -6.78 -3.15
N SER A 351 5.68 -6.42 -2.98
CA SER A 351 6.48 -6.86 -1.85
C SER A 351 5.63 -6.84 -0.59
N GLU A 352 5.53 -7.98 0.09
CA GLU A 352 5.29 -8.05 1.52
C GLU A 352 6.34 -7.18 2.22
N GLY A 353 6.07 -5.86 2.31
CA GLY A 353 6.69 -5.01 3.29
C GLY A 353 6.27 -5.57 4.64
N GLU A 354 7.25 -5.97 5.43
CA GLU A 354 7.11 -6.27 6.84
C GLU A 354 6.16 -5.21 7.44
N ILE A 355 4.92 -5.62 7.72
CA ILE A 355 4.08 -4.93 8.67
C ILE A 355 4.81 -5.16 9.99
N GLU A 356 5.71 -4.25 10.36
CA GLU A 356 6.08 -4.13 11.76
C GLU A 356 4.76 -4.07 12.51
N ASP A 357 4.58 -4.98 13.47
CA ASP A 357 3.55 -4.92 14.50
C ASP A 357 3.64 -3.55 15.20
N SER A 358 3.09 -2.53 14.54
CA SER A 358 2.73 -1.31 15.23
C SER A 358 1.58 -1.70 16.15
N GLU A 359 1.72 -1.41 17.43
CA GLU A 359 0.64 -1.40 18.41
C GLU A 359 -0.51 -0.53 17.85
N PHE A 360 -1.32 -1.09 16.95
CA PHE A 360 -2.58 -0.51 16.54
C PHE A 360 -3.50 -0.62 17.74
N GLY A 361 -4.05 0.50 18.16
CA GLY A 361 -5.05 0.54 19.19
C GLY A 361 -6.13 -0.51 18.92
N ASP A 362 -6.45 -1.30 19.95
CA ASP A 362 -7.46 -2.35 19.95
C ASP A 362 -8.87 -1.74 19.69
N ASP A 363 -9.16 -1.26 18.47
CA ASP A 363 -10.56 -1.10 18.06
C ASP A 363 -11.06 -2.47 17.58
N PRO A 364 -11.95 -3.14 18.32
CA PRO A 364 -12.49 -4.45 17.95
C PRO A 364 -13.16 -4.47 16.57
N GLU A 365 -13.46 -3.29 15.99
CA GLU A 365 -14.05 -3.17 14.65
C GLU A 365 -13.03 -3.23 13.52
N ASP A 366 -11.76 -2.97 13.78
CA ASP A 366 -10.70 -3.13 12.77
C ASP A 366 -10.21 -4.59 12.69
N GLU A 367 -10.51 -5.41 13.70
CA GLU A 367 -10.14 -6.82 13.71
C GLU A 367 -10.77 -7.61 12.56
N TRP A 368 -9.96 -8.46 11.91
CA TRP A 368 -10.43 -9.37 10.88
C TRP A 368 -11.22 -10.54 11.51
N THR A 369 -12.52 -10.56 11.31
CA THR A 369 -13.43 -11.52 11.97
C THR A 369 -14.06 -12.49 10.98
N LEU A 370 -14.58 -13.61 11.50
CA LEU A 370 -15.33 -14.60 10.71
C LEU A 370 -16.48 -13.95 9.92
N ARG A 371 -17.15 -12.96 10.50
CA ARG A 371 -18.22 -12.19 9.87
C ARG A 371 -17.74 -11.40 8.67
N LYS A 372 -16.64 -10.63 8.83
CA LYS A 372 -16.03 -9.83 7.74
C LYS A 372 -15.48 -10.73 6.63
N CYS A 373 -14.77 -11.79 6.99
CA CYS A 373 -14.26 -12.79 6.03
C CYS A 373 -15.41 -13.45 5.23
N SER A 374 -16.52 -13.82 5.90
CA SER A 374 -17.67 -14.43 5.22
C SER A 374 -18.37 -13.46 4.26
N ALA A 375 -18.46 -12.18 4.61
CA ALA A 375 -19.02 -11.15 3.73
C ALA A 375 -18.12 -10.89 2.52
N ALA A 376 -16.79 -10.82 2.72
CA ALA A 376 -15.81 -10.70 1.63
C ALA A 376 -15.84 -11.92 0.69
N ALA A 377 -15.89 -13.14 1.23
CA ALA A 377 -16.03 -14.34 0.41
C ALA A 377 -17.34 -14.36 -0.41
N LEU A 378 -18.44 -13.84 0.16
CA LEU A 378 -19.71 -13.71 -0.55
C LEU A 378 -19.63 -12.68 -1.68
N ASP A 379 -18.94 -11.56 -1.46
CA ASP A 379 -18.67 -10.55 -2.50
C ASP A 379 -17.90 -11.18 -3.67
N VAL A 380 -16.76 -11.84 -3.39
CA VAL A 380 -15.97 -12.56 -4.40
C VAL A 380 -16.84 -13.57 -5.18
N PHE A 381 -17.61 -14.41 -4.49
CA PHE A 381 -18.49 -15.38 -5.18
C PHE A 381 -19.57 -14.69 -6.01
N SER A 382 -20.09 -13.55 -5.57
CA SER A 382 -21.08 -12.79 -6.33
C SER A 382 -20.50 -12.24 -7.63
N ASN A 383 -19.25 -11.78 -7.60
CA ASN A 383 -18.52 -11.29 -8.78
C ASN A 383 -18.16 -12.40 -9.79
N VAL A 384 -18.02 -13.64 -9.30
CA VAL A 384 -17.69 -14.79 -10.16
C VAL A 384 -18.94 -15.49 -10.74
N TYR A 385 -19.99 -15.67 -9.94
CA TYR A 385 -21.15 -16.49 -10.31
C TYR A 385 -22.43 -15.69 -10.59
N HIS A 386 -22.48 -14.40 -10.22
CA HIS A 386 -23.58 -13.48 -10.53
C HIS A 386 -24.98 -13.99 -10.12
N GLU A 387 -25.95 -14.02 -11.06
CA GLU A 387 -27.37 -14.38 -10.84
C GLU A 387 -27.56 -15.70 -10.06
N PRO A 388 -26.83 -16.81 -10.29
CA PRO A 388 -26.90 -18.03 -9.49
C PRO A 388 -26.70 -17.82 -7.98
N ILE A 389 -25.84 -16.90 -7.56
CA ILE A 389 -25.66 -16.56 -6.13
C ILE A 389 -26.89 -15.84 -5.60
N PHE A 390 -27.40 -14.87 -6.35
CA PHE A 390 -28.59 -14.13 -5.96
C PHE A 390 -29.82 -15.05 -5.79
N GLU A 391 -30.00 -16.05 -6.66
CA GLU A 391 -31.08 -17.04 -6.52
C GLU A 391 -30.99 -17.82 -5.20
N VAL A 392 -29.77 -18.17 -4.74
CA VAL A 392 -29.56 -18.86 -3.46
C VAL A 392 -29.83 -17.95 -2.27
N ILE A 393 -29.48 -16.67 -2.36
CA ILE A 393 -29.63 -15.68 -1.28
C ILE A 393 -31.08 -15.18 -1.16
N LEU A 394 -31.83 -15.09 -2.25
CA LEU A 394 -33.14 -14.45 -2.30
C LEU A 394 -34.16 -14.97 -1.26
N PRO A 395 -34.25 -16.29 -0.98
CA PRO A 395 -35.12 -16.80 0.08
C PRO A 395 -34.74 -16.28 1.47
N TYR A 396 -33.44 -16.21 1.77
CA TYR A 396 -32.92 -15.69 3.03
C TYR A 396 -33.25 -14.19 3.20
N LEU A 397 -33.02 -13.37 2.17
CA LEU A 397 -33.38 -11.95 2.20
C LEU A 397 -34.86 -11.70 2.43
N LYS A 398 -35.74 -12.48 1.79
CA LYS A 398 -37.20 -12.37 1.97
C LYS A 398 -37.65 -12.66 3.40
N GLU A 399 -36.94 -13.54 4.11
CA GLU A 399 -37.23 -13.90 5.48
C GLU A 399 -36.64 -12.89 6.49
N THR A 400 -35.40 -12.45 6.26
CA THR A 400 -34.61 -11.76 7.27
C THR A 400 -34.64 -10.24 7.18
N LEU A 401 -34.79 -9.63 6.00
CA LEU A 401 -34.78 -8.16 5.84
C LEU A 401 -35.77 -7.43 6.75
N ARG A 402 -36.93 -8.04 7.02
CA ARG A 402 -38.00 -7.47 7.85
C ARG A 402 -38.16 -8.19 9.20
N HIS A 403 -37.14 -8.92 9.62
CA HIS A 403 -37.19 -9.70 10.85
C HIS A 403 -37.30 -8.79 12.11
N GLU A 404 -38.02 -9.26 13.16
CA GLU A 404 -38.20 -8.52 14.39
C GLU A 404 -36.85 -8.26 15.13
N GLN A 405 -35.97 -9.26 15.12
CA GLN A 405 -34.62 -9.16 15.71
C GLN A 405 -33.72 -8.33 14.80
N TRP A 406 -33.09 -7.31 15.36
CA TRP A 406 -32.22 -6.40 14.61
C TRP A 406 -30.98 -7.09 14.02
N VAL A 407 -30.40 -8.09 14.72
CA VAL A 407 -29.25 -8.86 14.22
C VAL A 407 -29.52 -9.54 12.87
N GLN A 408 -30.76 -10.01 12.67
CA GLN A 408 -31.17 -10.63 11.41
C GLN A 408 -31.37 -9.59 10.29
N ARG A 409 -31.96 -8.43 10.62
CA ARG A 409 -32.11 -7.33 9.64
C ARG A 409 -30.74 -6.79 9.23
N GLU A 410 -29.84 -6.63 10.20
CA GLU A 410 -28.48 -6.13 9.96
C GLU A 410 -27.71 -7.08 9.03
N ALA A 411 -27.66 -8.38 9.32
CA ALA A 411 -26.99 -9.37 8.49
C ALA A 411 -27.59 -9.47 7.07
N ALA A 412 -28.91 -9.27 6.95
CA ALA A 412 -29.55 -9.22 5.64
C ALA A 412 -29.16 -7.97 4.82
N VAL A 413 -29.01 -6.82 5.47
CA VAL A 413 -28.53 -5.58 4.83
C VAL A 413 -27.06 -5.72 4.45
N LEU A 414 -26.22 -6.30 5.33
CA LEU A 414 -24.83 -6.63 5.01
C LEU A 414 -24.74 -7.54 3.78
N THR A 415 -25.57 -8.58 3.72
CA THR A 415 -25.66 -9.50 2.56
C THR A 415 -25.98 -8.75 1.28
N LEU A 416 -26.96 -7.83 1.30
CA LEU A 416 -27.32 -7.00 0.14
C LEU A 416 -26.16 -6.14 -0.32
N GLY A 417 -25.45 -5.51 0.60
CA GLY A 417 -24.28 -4.70 0.28
C GLY A 417 -23.13 -5.53 -0.30
N ALA A 418 -22.88 -6.72 0.26
CA ALA A 418 -21.81 -7.60 -0.20
C ALA A 418 -22.01 -8.12 -1.63
N VAL A 419 -23.25 -8.32 -2.07
CA VAL A 419 -23.52 -8.81 -3.44
C VAL A 419 -23.86 -7.70 -4.43
N ALA A 420 -23.73 -6.45 -4.05
CA ALA A 420 -24.17 -5.31 -4.87
C ALA A 420 -23.49 -5.28 -6.24
N ASP A 421 -22.16 -5.39 -6.29
CA ASP A 421 -21.41 -5.28 -7.55
C ASP A 421 -21.61 -6.53 -8.42
N GLY A 422 -21.37 -7.70 -7.86
CA GLY A 422 -21.44 -8.95 -8.61
C GLY A 422 -22.85 -9.35 -9.10
N CYS A 423 -23.89 -8.98 -8.35
CA CYS A 423 -25.27 -9.34 -8.66
C CYS A 423 -26.13 -8.16 -9.14
N MET A 424 -25.54 -7.03 -9.54
CA MET A 424 -26.28 -5.80 -9.87
C MET A 424 -27.40 -6.04 -10.87
N ASP A 425 -27.16 -6.78 -11.94
CA ASP A 425 -28.17 -7.08 -12.96
C ASP A 425 -29.38 -7.86 -12.38
N ALA A 426 -29.12 -8.82 -11.50
CA ALA A 426 -30.14 -9.62 -10.85
C ALA A 426 -30.93 -8.84 -9.78
N VAL A 427 -30.27 -7.90 -9.10
CA VAL A 427 -30.87 -7.06 -8.04
C VAL A 427 -31.64 -5.88 -8.63
N THR A 428 -31.21 -5.32 -9.77
CA THR A 428 -31.80 -4.12 -10.40
C THR A 428 -33.34 -4.15 -10.51
N PRO A 429 -34.01 -5.25 -10.92
CA PRO A 429 -35.46 -5.30 -10.95
C PRO A 429 -36.13 -5.11 -9.58
N HIS A 430 -35.41 -5.37 -8.50
CA HIS A 430 -35.89 -5.29 -7.12
C HIS A 430 -35.57 -3.94 -6.45
N LEU A 431 -34.61 -3.16 -6.97
CA LEU A 431 -34.18 -1.89 -6.39
C LEU A 431 -35.31 -0.86 -6.21
N PRO A 432 -36.30 -0.75 -7.10
CA PRO A 432 -37.44 0.16 -6.87
C PRO A 432 -38.27 -0.13 -5.61
N GLU A 433 -38.22 -1.35 -5.07
CA GLU A 433 -38.86 -1.73 -3.81
C GLU A 433 -37.82 -1.72 -2.64
N LEU A 434 -36.58 -2.13 -2.90
CA LEU A 434 -35.54 -2.26 -1.90
C LEU A 434 -35.00 -0.88 -1.43
N VAL A 435 -34.71 0.04 -2.36
CA VAL A 435 -34.12 1.33 -2.00
C VAL A 435 -35.00 2.16 -1.07
N PRO A 436 -36.30 2.33 -1.30
CA PRO A 436 -37.16 3.02 -0.33
C PRO A 436 -37.24 2.31 1.04
N TYR A 437 -37.15 0.99 1.06
CA TYR A 437 -37.09 0.23 2.29
C TYR A 437 -35.78 0.47 3.04
N LEU A 438 -34.61 0.40 2.37
CA LEU A 438 -33.31 0.71 2.95
C LEU A 438 -33.28 2.15 3.50
N ILE A 439 -33.79 3.12 2.74
CA ILE A 439 -33.90 4.50 3.22
C ILE A 439 -34.74 4.57 4.53
N SER A 440 -35.76 3.72 4.68
CA SER A 440 -36.51 3.65 5.94
C SER A 440 -35.70 3.10 7.11
N LEU A 441 -34.78 2.14 6.86
CA LEU A 441 -33.86 1.57 7.85
C LEU A 441 -32.80 2.54 8.34
N LEU A 442 -32.52 3.63 7.63
CA LEU A 442 -31.72 4.74 8.16
C LEU A 442 -32.30 5.34 9.44
N ASN A 443 -33.55 5.07 9.78
CA ASN A 443 -34.19 5.49 11.02
C ASN A 443 -34.44 4.32 11.99
N ASP A 444 -33.74 3.17 11.83
CA ASP A 444 -33.84 2.05 12.77
C ASP A 444 -33.40 2.49 14.18
N SER A 445 -34.03 1.88 15.17
CA SER A 445 -33.71 2.16 16.58
C SER A 445 -32.28 1.77 16.97
N GLN A 446 -31.70 0.78 16.27
CA GLN A 446 -30.36 0.29 16.54
C GLN A 446 -29.32 1.04 15.67
N PRO A 447 -28.27 1.63 16.29
CA PRO A 447 -27.20 2.31 15.55
C PRO A 447 -26.55 1.41 14.51
N VAL A 448 -26.26 0.16 14.85
CA VAL A 448 -25.60 -0.82 13.97
C VAL A 448 -26.40 -1.08 12.68
N VAL A 449 -27.74 -1.11 12.76
CA VAL A 449 -28.60 -1.24 11.56
C VAL A 449 -28.53 0.03 10.70
N ARG A 450 -28.50 1.22 11.33
CA ARG A 450 -28.33 2.49 10.59
C ARG A 450 -26.99 2.56 9.91
N GLN A 451 -25.92 2.13 10.61
CA GLN A 451 -24.54 2.08 10.12
C GLN A 451 -24.44 1.20 8.85
N ILE A 452 -24.84 -0.07 8.94
CA ILE A 452 -24.74 -0.98 7.79
C ILE A 452 -25.65 -0.56 6.63
N THR A 453 -26.78 0.11 6.94
CA THR A 453 -27.67 0.63 5.90
C THR A 453 -27.05 1.79 5.12
N CYS A 454 -26.31 2.67 5.78
CA CYS A 454 -25.52 3.73 5.10
C CYS A 454 -24.54 3.08 4.11
N TRP A 455 -23.74 2.14 4.56
CA TRP A 455 -22.78 1.42 3.72
C TRP A 455 -23.47 0.72 2.53
N CYS A 456 -24.56 -0.01 2.78
CA CYS A 456 -25.30 -0.69 1.73
C CYS A 456 -25.87 0.27 0.69
N LEU A 457 -26.40 1.42 1.11
CA LEU A 457 -26.89 2.45 0.17
C LEU A 457 -25.76 3.06 -0.66
N GLY A 458 -24.58 3.22 -0.08
CA GLY A 458 -23.36 3.63 -0.81
C GLY A 458 -23.05 2.67 -1.97
N ARG A 459 -23.15 1.37 -1.75
CA ARG A 459 -22.93 0.33 -2.79
C ARG A 459 -23.94 0.40 -3.95
N TYR A 460 -25.16 0.88 -3.70
CA TYR A 460 -26.20 1.07 -4.73
C TYR A 460 -26.27 2.51 -5.27
N SER A 461 -25.40 3.39 -4.87
CA SER A 461 -25.39 4.80 -5.28
C SER A 461 -25.21 4.96 -6.80
N GLU A 462 -24.42 4.11 -7.45
CA GLU A 462 -24.21 4.11 -8.90
C GLU A 462 -25.54 3.95 -9.66
N TRP A 463 -26.36 2.96 -9.28
CA TRP A 463 -27.67 2.77 -9.90
C TRP A 463 -28.55 4.03 -9.75
N ALA A 464 -28.59 4.62 -8.55
CA ALA A 464 -29.44 5.79 -8.28
C ALA A 464 -28.94 7.05 -9.01
N SER A 465 -27.62 7.26 -9.11
CA SER A 465 -26.99 8.43 -9.73
C SER A 465 -27.19 8.49 -11.25
N HIS A 466 -27.30 7.33 -11.90
CA HIS A 466 -27.47 7.22 -13.35
C HIS A 466 -28.94 7.24 -13.81
N ILE A 467 -29.90 7.43 -12.90
CA ILE A 467 -31.30 7.61 -13.26
C ILE A 467 -31.48 8.91 -14.05
N ALA A 468 -31.79 8.80 -15.33
CA ALA A 468 -31.92 9.95 -16.23
C ALA A 468 -33.29 10.66 -16.11
N GLU A 469 -34.37 9.91 -15.79
CA GLU A 469 -35.73 10.46 -15.70
C GLU A 469 -35.93 11.30 -14.43
N PRO A 470 -36.23 12.60 -14.52
CA PRO A 470 -36.30 13.49 -13.35
C PRO A 470 -37.29 13.03 -12.26
N SER A 471 -38.42 12.43 -12.64
CA SER A 471 -39.42 11.95 -11.69
C SER A 471 -38.94 10.74 -10.89
N GLU A 472 -38.19 9.84 -11.52
CA GLU A 472 -37.61 8.67 -10.87
C GLU A 472 -36.37 9.11 -10.03
N ARG A 473 -35.60 10.09 -10.51
CA ARG A 473 -34.50 10.68 -9.75
C ARG A 473 -34.99 11.31 -8.45
N ALA A 474 -36.04 12.10 -8.49
CA ALA A 474 -36.69 12.67 -7.30
C ALA A 474 -37.30 11.60 -6.36
N ARG A 475 -37.60 10.43 -6.89
CA ARG A 475 -38.15 9.32 -6.11
C ARG A 475 -37.09 8.48 -5.40
N PHE A 476 -35.92 8.27 -5.99
CA PHE A 476 -34.91 7.35 -5.49
C PHE A 476 -33.60 8.04 -5.09
N PHE A 477 -32.99 8.83 -5.98
CA PHE A 477 -31.69 9.45 -5.74
C PHE A 477 -31.75 10.52 -4.67
N GLU A 478 -32.66 11.49 -4.79
CA GLU A 478 -32.77 12.59 -3.83
C GLU A 478 -33.06 12.11 -2.41
N PRO A 479 -34.03 11.18 -2.15
CA PRO A 479 -34.26 10.66 -0.81
C PRO A 479 -33.09 9.83 -0.26
N MET A 480 -32.33 9.12 -1.13
CA MET A 480 -31.13 8.40 -0.74
C MET A 480 -30.05 9.38 -0.28
N MET A 481 -29.71 10.35 -1.10
CA MET A 481 -28.74 11.41 -0.80
C MET A 481 -29.11 12.17 0.48
N GLU A 482 -30.33 12.66 0.60
CA GLU A 482 -30.81 13.36 1.80
C GLU A 482 -30.79 12.47 3.05
N GLY A 483 -31.13 11.18 2.90
CA GLY A 483 -31.11 10.21 3.98
C GLY A 483 -29.70 10.00 4.53
N ILE A 484 -28.71 9.76 3.66
CA ILE A 484 -27.30 9.61 4.02
C ILE A 484 -26.77 10.90 4.64
N LEU A 485 -26.96 12.06 4.00
CA LEU A 485 -26.55 13.38 4.54
C LEU A 485 -27.10 13.63 5.95
N ARG A 486 -28.35 13.24 6.22
CA ARG A 486 -28.96 13.39 7.55
C ARG A 486 -28.26 12.50 8.58
N ARG A 487 -27.80 11.30 8.20
CA ARG A 487 -27.06 10.40 9.12
C ARG A 487 -25.65 10.85 9.41
N MET A 488 -25.05 11.71 8.59
CA MET A 488 -23.79 12.38 8.94
C MET A 488 -23.89 13.20 10.24
N LEU A 489 -25.11 13.58 10.68
CA LEU A 489 -25.36 14.23 11.98
C LEU A 489 -26.04 13.29 12.98
N ASP A 490 -25.86 11.97 12.85
CA ASP A 490 -26.39 10.99 13.78
C ASP A 490 -25.91 11.22 15.23
N GLY A 491 -26.62 10.67 16.20
CA GLY A 491 -26.21 10.67 17.61
C GLY A 491 -25.05 9.74 17.90
N ASN A 492 -24.77 8.79 17.03
CA ASN A 492 -23.73 7.78 17.19
C ASN A 492 -22.58 8.05 16.20
N LYS A 493 -21.31 8.05 16.68
CA LYS A 493 -20.11 8.37 15.89
C LYS A 493 -19.85 7.37 14.75
N LYS A 494 -20.12 6.09 14.97
CA LYS A 494 -19.94 5.04 13.95
C LYS A 494 -20.94 5.19 12.81
N VAL A 495 -22.17 5.61 13.12
CA VAL A 495 -23.16 5.94 12.09
C VAL A 495 -22.77 7.18 11.31
N GLN A 496 -22.19 8.20 11.97
CA GLN A 496 -21.66 9.40 11.30
C GLN A 496 -20.55 9.03 10.31
N GLU A 497 -19.60 8.20 10.74
CA GLU A 497 -18.48 7.70 9.92
C GLU A 497 -19.00 6.92 8.70
N ALA A 498 -19.86 5.92 8.93
CA ALA A 498 -20.44 5.13 7.84
C ALA A 498 -21.29 5.96 6.86
N ALA A 499 -22.00 6.97 7.36
CA ALA A 499 -22.76 7.88 6.51
C ALA A 499 -21.84 8.78 5.67
N ALA A 500 -20.76 9.30 6.24
CA ALA A 500 -19.79 10.10 5.51
C ALA A 500 -19.07 9.27 4.42
N SER A 501 -18.62 8.06 4.76
CA SER A 501 -18.02 7.14 3.79
C SER A 501 -18.99 6.78 2.65
N ALA A 502 -20.24 6.45 2.98
CA ALA A 502 -21.26 6.17 1.98
C ALA A 502 -21.58 7.40 1.11
N PHE A 503 -21.46 8.59 1.69
CA PHE A 503 -21.68 9.82 0.95
C PHE A 503 -20.53 10.11 -0.02
N ALA A 504 -19.27 9.90 0.38
CA ALA A 504 -18.11 9.98 -0.50
C ALA A 504 -18.24 9.01 -1.70
N SER A 505 -18.67 7.77 -1.45
CA SER A 505 -18.96 6.81 -2.54
C SER A 505 -20.08 7.29 -3.47
N LEU A 506 -21.12 7.93 -2.92
CA LEU A 506 -22.20 8.52 -3.73
C LEU A 506 -21.70 9.70 -4.57
N GLU A 507 -20.78 10.50 -4.04
CA GLU A 507 -20.15 11.63 -4.75
C GLU A 507 -19.36 11.11 -5.97
N GLU A 508 -18.46 10.15 -5.77
CA GLU A 508 -17.67 9.53 -6.85
C GLU A 508 -18.56 8.97 -7.98
N LYS A 509 -19.60 8.24 -7.61
CA LYS A 509 -20.51 7.62 -8.60
C LYS A 509 -21.48 8.61 -9.27
N SER A 510 -21.70 9.77 -8.66
CA SER A 510 -22.61 10.80 -9.19
C SER A 510 -21.92 11.84 -10.06
N ASP A 511 -20.64 12.08 -9.81
CA ASP A 511 -19.81 13.05 -10.54
C ASP A 511 -20.53 14.40 -10.74
N ALA A 512 -20.48 15.00 -11.91
CA ALA A 512 -21.13 16.26 -12.27
C ALA A 512 -22.65 16.32 -12.01
N ASN A 513 -23.32 15.17 -11.80
CA ASN A 513 -24.73 15.13 -11.43
C ASN A 513 -25.03 15.77 -10.06
N LEU A 514 -24.03 16.01 -9.22
CA LEU A 514 -24.16 16.69 -7.92
C LEU A 514 -24.21 18.22 -8.03
N ILE A 515 -23.90 18.81 -9.16
CA ILE A 515 -23.86 20.27 -9.35
C ILE A 515 -25.14 20.97 -8.83
N PRO A 516 -26.37 20.47 -9.10
CA PRO A 516 -27.59 21.09 -8.57
C PRO A 516 -27.74 21.06 -7.04
N TYR A 517 -26.98 20.15 -6.38
CA TYR A 517 -27.11 19.88 -4.94
C TYR A 517 -25.92 20.41 -4.10
N CYS A 518 -24.93 21.08 -4.72
CA CYS A 518 -23.75 21.60 -4.02
C CYS A 518 -24.09 22.46 -2.80
N GLU A 519 -25.09 23.36 -2.92
CA GLU A 519 -25.44 24.24 -1.79
C GLU A 519 -25.96 23.46 -0.57
N PRO A 520 -26.97 22.59 -0.65
CA PRO A 520 -27.44 21.81 0.48
C PRO A 520 -26.34 20.87 1.03
N ILE A 521 -25.50 20.27 0.19
CA ILE A 521 -24.38 19.42 0.61
C ILE A 521 -23.39 20.22 1.45
N LEU A 522 -22.91 21.36 0.95
CA LEU A 522 -21.97 22.21 1.69
C LEU A 522 -22.52 22.73 3.01
N ARG A 523 -23.81 23.08 3.05
CA ARG A 523 -24.47 23.46 4.31
C ARG A 523 -24.45 22.31 5.34
N GLN A 524 -24.65 21.08 4.88
CA GLN A 524 -24.56 19.90 5.75
C GLN A 524 -23.13 19.69 6.25
N PHE A 525 -22.12 19.81 5.39
CA PHE A 525 -20.72 19.70 5.79
C PHE A 525 -20.35 20.75 6.85
N VAL A 526 -20.81 21.99 6.69
CA VAL A 526 -20.57 23.05 7.68
C VAL A 526 -21.18 22.69 9.05
N LEU A 527 -22.35 22.05 9.09
CA LEU A 527 -22.94 21.55 10.33
C LEU A 527 -22.10 20.41 10.93
N CYS A 528 -21.55 19.52 10.09
CA CYS A 528 -20.66 18.45 10.52
C CYS A 528 -19.33 19.00 11.09
N PHE A 529 -18.71 20.01 10.47
CA PHE A 529 -17.55 20.73 11.04
C PHE A 529 -17.80 21.32 12.44
N GLY A 530 -19.04 21.70 12.73
CA GLY A 530 -19.43 22.20 14.04
C GLY A 530 -19.72 21.12 15.09
N LYS A 531 -19.95 19.86 14.66
CA LYS A 531 -20.40 18.77 15.53
C LYS A 531 -19.35 17.68 15.72
N TYR A 532 -18.59 17.34 14.68
CA TYR A 532 -17.67 16.20 14.71
C TYR A 532 -16.55 16.38 15.72
N LYS A 533 -16.18 15.28 16.37
CA LYS A 533 -14.96 15.15 17.14
C LYS A 533 -13.82 14.74 16.20
N ASP A 534 -12.62 14.66 16.73
CA ASP A 534 -11.40 14.49 15.93
C ASP A 534 -11.43 13.19 15.12
N ARG A 535 -11.97 12.09 15.67
CA ARG A 535 -12.10 10.81 14.96
C ARG A 535 -12.82 10.95 13.59
N ASN A 536 -13.98 11.58 13.56
CA ASN A 536 -14.81 11.68 12.36
C ASN A 536 -14.45 12.88 11.46
N MET A 537 -13.52 13.74 11.90
CA MET A 537 -13.13 14.90 11.10
C MET A 537 -12.42 14.47 9.81
N TYR A 538 -11.62 13.40 9.86
CA TYR A 538 -10.87 12.90 8.70
C TYR A 538 -11.77 12.53 7.53
N ILE A 539 -12.83 11.76 7.79
CA ILE A 539 -13.76 11.34 6.74
C ILE A 539 -14.56 12.52 6.18
N LEU A 540 -14.76 13.58 6.98
CA LEU A 540 -15.39 14.81 6.49
C LEU A 540 -14.49 15.57 5.51
N TYR A 541 -13.16 15.59 5.76
CA TYR A 541 -12.21 16.16 4.80
C TYR A 541 -12.23 15.38 3.48
N ASP A 542 -12.31 14.05 3.56
CA ASP A 542 -12.44 13.18 2.40
C ASP A 542 -13.69 13.50 1.57
N CYS A 543 -14.87 13.64 2.20
CA CYS A 543 -16.08 14.08 1.50
C CYS A 543 -15.90 15.45 0.80
N VAL A 544 -15.24 16.41 1.46
CA VAL A 544 -14.99 17.72 0.83
C VAL A 544 -14.05 17.60 -0.37
N GLN A 545 -13.01 16.74 -0.28
CA GLN A 545 -12.09 16.45 -1.37
C GLN A 545 -12.82 15.84 -2.56
N THR A 546 -13.58 14.77 -2.31
CA THR A 546 -14.33 14.04 -3.34
C THR A 546 -15.33 14.98 -4.04
N LEU A 547 -16.07 15.80 -3.28
CA LEU A 547 -16.95 16.81 -3.87
C LEU A 547 -16.18 17.80 -4.77
N ALA A 548 -15.02 18.27 -4.29
CA ALA A 548 -14.20 19.21 -5.05
C ALA A 548 -13.70 18.63 -6.38
N GLU A 549 -13.33 17.35 -6.39
CA GLU A 549 -12.95 16.64 -7.62
C GLU A 549 -14.12 16.44 -8.58
N CYS A 550 -15.28 16.01 -8.07
CA CYS A 550 -16.45 15.72 -8.89
C CYS A 550 -17.06 16.94 -9.55
N VAL A 551 -17.14 18.07 -8.84
CA VAL A 551 -17.81 19.27 -9.37
C VAL A 551 -16.88 20.42 -9.79
N MET A 552 -15.60 20.30 -9.48
CA MET A 552 -14.52 21.19 -9.92
C MET A 552 -14.88 22.68 -9.83
N GLY A 553 -14.70 23.44 -10.90
CA GLY A 553 -14.91 24.90 -10.96
C GLY A 553 -16.31 25.37 -10.59
N GLU A 554 -17.30 24.49 -10.47
CA GLU A 554 -18.62 24.87 -9.97
C GLU A 554 -18.58 25.38 -8.52
N LEU A 555 -17.66 24.81 -7.69
CA LEU A 555 -17.44 25.26 -6.31
C LEU A 555 -16.85 26.69 -6.22
N ALA A 556 -16.25 27.20 -7.28
CA ALA A 556 -15.72 28.57 -7.32
C ALA A 556 -16.78 29.65 -7.35
N LYS A 557 -18.07 29.28 -7.42
CA LYS A 557 -19.17 30.26 -7.33
C LYS A 557 -19.16 30.99 -5.97
N PRO A 558 -19.21 32.33 -5.94
CA PRO A 558 -19.07 33.10 -4.70
C PRO A 558 -19.99 32.64 -3.56
N GLN A 559 -21.22 32.22 -3.90
CA GLN A 559 -22.20 31.76 -2.91
C GLN A 559 -21.77 30.46 -2.22
N LEU A 560 -21.09 29.56 -2.95
CA LEU A 560 -20.60 28.28 -2.43
C LEU A 560 -19.28 28.47 -1.65
N VAL A 561 -18.40 29.36 -2.14
CA VAL A 561 -17.19 29.81 -1.43
C VAL A 561 -17.54 30.38 -0.06
N ASP A 562 -18.55 31.27 0.00
CA ASP A 562 -19.01 31.90 1.25
C ASP A 562 -19.60 30.89 2.26
N ILE A 563 -20.01 29.69 1.82
CA ILE A 563 -20.50 28.62 2.70
C ILE A 563 -19.32 27.81 3.26
N LEU A 564 -18.45 27.28 2.40
CA LEU A 564 -17.43 26.29 2.78
C LEU A 564 -16.20 26.92 3.44
N MET A 565 -15.61 27.96 2.82
CA MET A 565 -14.32 28.49 3.26
C MET A 565 -14.28 29.00 4.70
N PRO A 566 -15.31 29.68 5.24
CA PRO A 566 -15.28 30.08 6.64
C PRO A 566 -15.13 28.92 7.61
N ALA A 567 -15.77 27.76 7.34
CA ALA A 567 -15.67 26.58 8.19
C ALA A 567 -14.28 25.91 8.10
N LEU A 568 -13.73 25.77 6.89
CA LEU A 568 -12.38 25.22 6.68
C LEU A 568 -11.30 26.11 7.32
N ILE A 569 -11.38 27.42 7.15
CA ILE A 569 -10.42 28.37 7.74
C ILE A 569 -10.54 28.40 9.27
N ASP A 570 -11.76 28.32 9.82
CA ASP A 570 -11.96 28.23 11.28
C ASP A 570 -11.30 26.97 11.85
N ARG A 571 -11.50 25.82 11.19
CA ARG A 571 -10.85 24.56 11.60
C ARG A 571 -9.33 24.66 11.45
N TYR A 572 -8.83 25.15 10.31
CA TYR A 572 -7.40 25.34 10.06
C TYR A 572 -6.72 26.19 11.14
N ASN A 573 -7.38 27.22 11.65
CA ASN A 573 -6.86 28.06 12.73
C ASN A 573 -6.90 27.40 14.11
N LYS A 574 -7.75 26.36 14.30
CA LYS A 574 -7.86 25.60 15.56
C LYS A 574 -6.85 24.46 15.65
N VAL A 575 -6.50 23.85 14.54
CA VAL A 575 -5.56 22.73 14.51
C VAL A 575 -4.14 23.22 14.78
N SER A 576 -3.44 22.54 15.71
CA SER A 576 -2.05 22.82 16.07
C SER A 576 -1.09 22.49 14.93
N ASP A 577 0.03 23.25 14.82
CA ASP A 577 1.11 22.93 13.88
C ASP A 577 1.82 21.58 14.14
N GLN A 578 1.55 20.95 15.27
CA GLN A 578 2.10 19.65 15.67
C GLN A 578 1.04 18.52 15.65
N SER A 579 -0.19 18.81 15.26
CA SER A 579 -1.26 17.82 15.17
C SER A 579 -1.22 17.09 13.82
N ARG A 580 -1.30 15.78 13.84
CA ARG A 580 -1.40 14.96 12.62
C ARG A 580 -2.73 15.15 11.88
N GLU A 581 -3.75 15.72 12.52
CA GLU A 581 -4.97 16.18 11.83
C GLU A 581 -4.67 17.21 10.73
N LEU A 582 -3.52 17.89 10.83
CA LEU A 582 -3.11 18.86 9.82
C LEU A 582 -2.91 18.21 8.45
N PHE A 583 -2.49 16.94 8.38
CA PHE A 583 -2.22 16.24 7.12
C PHE A 583 -3.46 16.16 6.22
N PRO A 584 -4.56 15.51 6.62
CA PRO A 584 -5.76 15.43 5.78
C PRO A 584 -6.41 16.80 5.57
N LEU A 585 -6.25 17.73 6.51
CA LEU A 585 -6.76 19.10 6.34
C LEU A 585 -5.99 19.87 5.25
N LEU A 586 -4.65 19.78 5.21
CA LEU A 586 -3.86 20.44 4.17
C LEU A 586 -4.12 19.79 2.81
N GLU A 587 -4.28 18.48 2.76
CA GLU A 587 -4.67 17.77 1.55
C GLU A 587 -6.03 18.24 1.04
N CYS A 588 -7.05 18.27 1.90
CA CYS A 588 -8.37 18.81 1.58
C CYS A 588 -8.30 20.24 1.03
N LEU A 589 -7.53 21.12 1.67
CA LEU A 589 -7.34 22.50 1.18
C LEU A 589 -6.65 22.53 -0.19
N GLY A 590 -5.79 21.58 -0.52
CA GLY A 590 -5.18 21.40 -1.84
C GLY A 590 -6.22 21.12 -2.93
N TYR A 591 -7.13 20.17 -2.69
CA TYR A 591 -8.23 19.86 -3.61
C TYR A 591 -9.20 21.03 -3.78
N VAL A 592 -9.54 21.70 -2.68
CA VAL A 592 -10.39 22.90 -2.73
C VAL A 592 -9.69 24.03 -3.50
N ALA A 593 -8.38 24.22 -3.33
CA ALA A 593 -7.62 25.21 -4.11
C ALA A 593 -7.67 24.90 -5.60
N ALA A 594 -7.47 23.64 -6.00
CA ALA A 594 -7.55 23.20 -7.39
C ALA A 594 -8.94 23.44 -7.99
N ALA A 595 -10.03 23.13 -7.26
CA ALA A 595 -11.39 23.34 -7.70
C ALA A 595 -11.76 24.83 -7.80
N TYR A 596 -11.24 25.67 -6.91
CA TYR A 596 -11.56 27.12 -6.89
C TYR A 596 -10.75 27.92 -7.92
N GLY A 597 -9.55 27.41 -8.30
CA GLY A 597 -8.66 28.18 -9.16
C GLY A 597 -8.36 29.56 -8.55
N ASP A 598 -8.43 30.61 -9.36
CA ASP A 598 -8.12 31.97 -8.91
C ASP A 598 -9.07 32.53 -7.82
N ALA A 599 -10.25 31.91 -7.62
CA ALA A 599 -11.13 32.27 -6.51
C ALA A 599 -10.52 31.90 -5.13
N PHE A 600 -9.52 31.06 -5.08
CA PHE A 600 -8.78 30.72 -3.86
C PHE A 600 -7.78 31.81 -3.42
N ALA A 601 -7.41 32.73 -4.32
CA ALA A 601 -6.38 33.75 -4.06
C ALA A 601 -6.55 34.58 -2.76
N PRO A 602 -7.78 34.97 -2.31
CA PRO A 602 -7.95 35.70 -1.05
C PRO A 602 -7.51 34.88 0.20
N PHE A 603 -7.55 33.54 0.13
CA PHE A 603 -7.25 32.67 1.24
C PHE A 603 -5.79 32.17 1.23
N ALA A 604 -5.14 32.25 0.08
CA ALA A 604 -3.79 31.71 -0.13
C ALA A 604 -2.70 32.31 0.79
N PRO A 605 -2.62 33.64 1.06
CA PRO A 605 -1.50 34.22 1.79
C PRO A 605 -1.28 33.66 3.20
N PRO A 606 -2.28 33.53 4.09
CA PRO A 606 -2.07 32.98 5.43
C PRO A 606 -1.74 31.48 5.39
N LEU A 607 -2.34 30.72 4.46
CA LEU A 607 -2.06 29.29 4.28
C LEU A 607 -0.63 29.06 3.79
N PHE A 608 -0.21 29.79 2.77
CA PHE A 608 1.14 29.74 2.22
C PHE A 608 2.20 30.06 3.29
N GLN A 609 2.02 31.15 4.05
CA GLN A 609 2.98 31.56 5.07
C GLN A 609 3.06 30.58 6.24
N ARG A 610 1.94 29.91 6.63
CA ARG A 610 1.96 28.88 7.67
C ARG A 610 2.70 27.62 7.20
N CYS A 611 2.52 27.17 5.95
CA CYS A 611 3.32 26.08 5.38
C CYS A 611 4.82 26.40 5.37
N ILE A 612 5.20 27.62 4.95
CA ILE A 612 6.60 28.09 5.00
C ILE A 612 7.17 28.02 6.43
N LYS A 613 6.37 28.44 7.43
CA LYS A 613 6.75 28.37 8.84
C LYS A 613 6.96 26.90 9.30
N ILE A 614 6.00 26.01 9.01
CA ILE A 614 6.09 24.59 9.38
C ILE A 614 7.34 23.94 8.78
N ILE A 615 7.58 24.16 7.48
CA ILE A 615 8.79 23.65 6.80
C ILE A 615 10.05 24.17 7.51
N TYR A 616 10.12 25.46 7.78
CA TYR A 616 11.30 26.06 8.43
C TYR A 616 11.54 25.51 9.83
N GLU A 617 10.49 25.42 10.67
CA GLU A 617 10.58 24.92 12.04
C GLU A 617 11.01 23.45 12.06
N ASN A 618 10.44 22.60 11.21
CA ASN A 618 10.81 21.19 11.10
C ASN A 618 12.27 21.00 10.65
N LEU A 619 12.73 21.74 9.63
CA LEU A 619 14.13 21.70 9.20
C LEU A 619 15.10 22.19 10.30
N GLN A 620 14.71 23.21 11.08
CA GLN A 620 15.53 23.68 12.21
C GLN A 620 15.62 22.62 13.32
N GLU A 621 14.51 21.96 13.63
CA GLU A 621 14.45 20.89 14.63
C GLU A 621 15.30 19.70 14.19
N TYR A 622 15.21 19.28 12.93
CA TYR A 622 16.06 18.25 12.35
C TYR A 622 17.56 18.61 12.45
N MET A 623 17.94 19.83 12.07
CA MET A 623 19.34 20.26 12.20
C MET A 623 19.84 20.26 13.64
N ASN A 624 18.95 20.61 14.60
CA ASN A 624 19.29 20.57 16.02
C ASN A 624 19.44 19.14 16.54
N SER A 625 18.60 18.19 16.09
CA SER A 625 18.68 16.77 16.48
C SER A 625 20.01 16.16 16.00
N VAL A 626 20.39 16.41 14.75
CA VAL A 626 21.65 15.94 14.17
C VAL A 626 22.86 16.54 14.92
N ASN A 627 22.84 17.85 15.23
CA ASN A 627 23.94 18.52 15.92
C ASN A 627 24.10 18.05 17.38
N ASN A 628 23.00 17.72 18.06
CA ASN A 628 22.99 17.29 19.45
C ASN A 628 23.06 15.78 19.64
N HIS A 629 23.05 15.00 18.53
CA HIS A 629 22.98 13.53 18.54
C HIS A 629 21.79 13.00 19.37
N THR A 630 20.64 13.66 19.29
CA THR A 630 19.39 13.18 19.88
C THR A 630 18.77 12.12 18.98
N ILE A 631 18.04 11.18 19.58
CA ILE A 631 17.40 10.05 18.85
C ILE A 631 16.09 10.50 18.21
N ASP A 632 15.43 11.52 18.78
CA ASP A 632 14.12 11.98 18.31
C ASP A 632 14.33 12.94 17.11
N GLU A 633 14.03 12.46 15.94
CA GLU A 633 13.91 13.26 14.71
C GLU A 633 12.48 13.81 14.56
N PRO A 634 12.30 15.01 13.99
CA PRO A 634 10.97 15.55 13.74
C PRO A 634 10.24 14.72 12.68
N ASP A 635 8.92 14.64 12.81
CA ASP A 635 8.05 13.96 11.85
C ASP A 635 8.10 14.68 10.49
N LYS A 636 8.58 13.99 9.46
CA LYS A 636 8.79 14.52 8.12
C LYS A 636 7.51 14.67 7.31
N ASP A 637 6.42 14.04 7.73
CA ASP A 637 5.11 14.15 7.09
C ASP A 637 4.60 15.59 7.07
N PHE A 638 4.98 16.41 8.07
CA PHE A 638 4.70 17.85 8.06
C PHE A 638 5.37 18.60 6.91
N LEU A 639 6.55 18.16 6.47
CA LEU A 639 7.20 18.72 5.28
C LEU A 639 6.45 18.33 4.01
N VAL A 640 6.12 17.04 3.87
CA VAL A 640 5.44 16.48 2.69
C VAL A 640 4.13 17.21 2.44
N THR A 641 3.22 17.23 3.42
CA THR A 641 1.90 17.86 3.29
C THR A 641 1.96 19.37 3.08
N SER A 642 2.94 20.04 3.71
CA SER A 642 3.13 21.49 3.50
C SER A 642 3.65 21.78 2.09
N LEU A 643 4.59 21.00 1.55
CA LEU A 643 5.09 21.14 0.17
C LEU A 643 3.98 20.89 -0.85
N ASP A 644 3.13 19.88 -0.62
CA ASP A 644 2.02 19.54 -1.51
C ASP A 644 0.95 20.64 -1.54
N LEU A 645 0.62 21.25 -0.39
CA LEU A 645 -0.30 22.39 -0.38
C LEU A 645 0.30 23.64 -1.06
N LEU A 646 1.62 23.90 -0.87
CA LEU A 646 2.29 24.98 -1.59
C LEU A 646 2.22 24.77 -3.10
N SER A 647 2.42 23.53 -3.57
CA SER A 647 2.27 23.13 -4.96
C SER A 647 0.85 23.38 -5.47
N ALA A 648 -0.17 22.92 -4.74
CA ALA A 648 -1.57 23.13 -5.10
C ALA A 648 -1.94 24.64 -5.19
N ILE A 649 -1.47 25.46 -4.25
CA ILE A 649 -1.70 26.91 -4.29
C ILE A 649 -1.05 27.55 -5.53
N ILE A 650 0.21 27.21 -5.82
CA ILE A 650 0.95 27.77 -6.97
C ILE A 650 0.26 27.42 -8.29
N GLN A 651 -0.31 26.23 -8.40
CA GLN A 651 -1.05 25.81 -9.58
C GLN A 651 -2.43 26.45 -9.71
N ALA A 652 -3.12 26.64 -8.60
CA ALA A 652 -4.52 27.06 -8.59
C ALA A 652 -4.70 28.54 -8.92
N ILE A 653 -3.88 29.43 -8.36
CA ILE A 653 -4.09 30.88 -8.47
C ILE A 653 -3.28 31.49 -9.63
N ASP A 654 -3.68 32.71 -10.04
CA ASP A 654 -2.98 33.45 -11.11
C ASP A 654 -1.46 33.50 -10.87
N PRO A 655 -0.63 33.21 -11.91
CA PRO A 655 0.84 33.16 -11.80
C PRO A 655 1.50 34.42 -11.20
N ASN A 656 0.93 35.59 -11.42
CA ASN A 656 1.47 36.84 -10.82
C ASN A 656 1.24 36.83 -9.31
N LYS A 657 0.05 36.37 -8.85
CA LYS A 657 -0.29 36.32 -7.42
C LYS A 657 0.56 35.27 -6.70
N SER A 658 0.69 34.07 -7.27
CA SER A 658 1.57 33.02 -6.71
C SER A 658 3.03 33.45 -6.70
N GLY A 659 3.49 34.11 -7.76
CA GLY A 659 4.82 34.71 -7.82
C GLY A 659 5.08 35.77 -6.73
N GLU A 660 4.07 36.60 -6.40
CA GLU A 660 4.14 37.56 -5.30
C GLU A 660 4.23 36.86 -3.93
N LEU A 661 3.49 35.78 -3.71
CA LEU A 661 3.57 34.99 -2.47
C LEU A 661 4.96 34.42 -2.27
N VAL A 662 5.54 33.82 -3.30
CA VAL A 662 6.90 33.26 -3.29
C VAL A 662 7.95 34.35 -3.06
N ALA A 663 7.86 35.48 -3.76
CA ALA A 663 8.81 36.58 -3.62
C ALA A 663 8.79 37.25 -2.23
N ASN A 664 7.63 37.26 -1.56
CA ASN A 664 7.44 37.86 -0.24
C ASN A 664 7.58 36.89 0.94
N SER A 665 7.82 35.60 0.68
CA SER A 665 7.93 34.59 1.73
C SER A 665 9.12 34.83 2.68
N GLN A 666 8.92 34.54 3.98
CA GLN A 666 9.92 34.66 5.03
C GLN A 666 9.88 33.40 5.92
N PRO A 667 10.93 32.56 5.96
CA PRO A 667 12.16 32.57 5.14
C PRO A 667 11.93 32.45 3.63
N ARG A 668 12.97 32.70 2.82
CA ARG A 668 12.85 32.63 1.36
C ARG A 668 12.47 31.21 0.90
N PHE A 669 11.45 31.13 0.06
CA PHE A 669 10.87 29.88 -0.43
C PHE A 669 11.92 28.96 -1.09
N PHE A 670 12.71 29.45 -2.05
CA PHE A 670 13.67 28.62 -2.77
C PHE A 670 14.85 28.14 -1.91
N ASP A 671 15.23 28.87 -0.85
CA ASP A 671 16.21 28.39 0.10
C ASP A 671 15.70 27.13 0.82
N LEU A 672 14.44 27.15 1.28
CA LEU A 672 13.81 26.00 1.93
C LEU A 672 13.64 24.83 0.95
N LEU A 673 13.22 25.11 -0.29
CA LEU A 673 13.09 24.09 -1.32
C LEU A 673 14.41 23.39 -1.61
N CYS A 674 15.53 24.12 -1.69
CA CYS A 674 16.88 23.55 -1.84
C CYS A 674 17.25 22.58 -0.71
N PHE A 675 16.84 22.85 0.54
CA PHE A 675 17.05 21.92 1.65
C PHE A 675 16.15 20.69 1.53
N CYS A 676 14.87 20.84 1.24
CA CYS A 676 13.92 19.73 1.09
C CYS A 676 14.29 18.80 -0.08
N MET A 677 14.79 19.33 -1.21
CA MET A 677 15.29 18.55 -2.34
C MET A 677 16.49 17.65 -1.99
N GLN A 678 17.15 17.88 -0.86
CA GLN A 678 18.30 17.13 -0.38
C GLN A 678 18.02 16.39 0.93
N ASP A 679 16.76 16.38 1.40
CA ASP A 679 16.39 15.68 2.63
C ASP A 679 16.68 14.18 2.52
N PRO A 680 17.14 13.50 3.59
CA PRO A 680 17.34 12.05 3.58
C PRO A 680 16.04 11.26 3.31
N ASN A 681 14.87 11.78 3.70
CA ASN A 681 13.59 11.14 3.45
C ASN A 681 13.18 11.24 1.97
N TYR A 682 12.80 10.12 1.37
CA TYR A 682 12.44 10.03 -0.05
C TYR A 682 11.15 10.80 -0.37
N GLU A 683 10.14 10.76 0.50
CA GLU A 683 8.85 11.41 0.28
C GLU A 683 8.97 12.93 0.27
N VAL A 684 9.79 13.51 1.17
CA VAL A 684 10.12 14.94 1.16
C VAL A 684 10.77 15.36 -0.15
N ARG A 685 11.75 14.57 -0.65
CA ARG A 685 12.36 14.86 -1.96
C ARG A 685 11.36 14.73 -3.09
N GLN A 686 10.49 13.71 -3.08
CA GLN A 686 9.45 13.50 -4.10
C GLN A 686 8.52 14.71 -4.22
N SER A 687 7.95 15.19 -3.11
CA SER A 687 7.11 16.39 -3.08
C SER A 687 7.89 17.66 -3.47
N SER A 688 9.17 17.75 -3.09
CA SER A 688 10.04 18.88 -3.45
C SER A 688 10.28 18.97 -4.96
N TYR A 689 10.52 17.84 -5.65
CA TYR A 689 10.69 17.84 -7.10
C TYR A 689 9.36 18.05 -7.85
N ALA A 690 8.22 17.58 -7.30
CA ALA A 690 6.91 17.93 -7.82
C ALA A 690 6.68 19.45 -7.75
N LEU A 691 6.93 20.07 -6.60
CA LEU A 691 6.81 21.52 -6.40
C LEU A 691 7.78 22.30 -7.30
N LEU A 692 9.00 21.80 -7.53
CA LEU A 692 9.94 22.43 -8.47
C LEU A 692 9.39 22.48 -9.90
N GLY A 693 8.80 21.37 -10.37
CA GLY A 693 8.15 21.33 -11.69
C GLY A 693 6.99 22.30 -11.81
N ASP A 694 6.16 22.41 -10.77
CA ASP A 694 5.04 23.37 -10.71
C ASP A 694 5.52 24.81 -10.72
N CYS A 695 6.61 25.12 -10.02
CA CYS A 695 7.25 26.42 -10.10
C CYS A 695 7.77 26.72 -11.50
N ALA A 696 8.32 25.72 -12.21
CA ALA A 696 8.78 25.90 -13.57
C ALA A 696 7.63 26.22 -14.55
N ILE A 697 6.46 25.62 -14.34
CA ILE A 697 5.28 25.86 -15.18
C ILE A 697 4.65 27.23 -14.87
N ASN A 698 4.43 27.55 -13.59
CA ASN A 698 3.54 28.65 -13.19
C ASN A 698 4.29 29.94 -12.82
N ILE A 699 5.49 29.85 -12.24
CA ILE A 699 6.23 31.00 -11.71
C ILE A 699 7.70 31.01 -12.15
N PHE A 700 7.97 30.61 -13.39
CA PHE A 700 9.33 30.52 -13.91
C PHE A 700 10.18 31.79 -13.70
N PRO A 701 9.67 33.02 -13.84
CA PRO A 701 10.48 34.23 -13.61
C PRO A 701 11.07 34.35 -12.19
N GLN A 702 10.42 33.77 -11.18
CA GLN A 702 10.93 33.71 -9.81
C GLN A 702 11.95 32.59 -9.67
N LEU A 703 11.72 31.43 -10.31
CA LEU A 703 12.61 30.28 -10.29
C LEU A 703 13.93 30.56 -11.02
N ASP A 704 13.89 31.25 -12.16
CA ASP A 704 15.06 31.56 -12.99
C ASP A 704 16.24 32.15 -12.19
N GLN A 705 15.94 33.01 -11.22
CA GLN A 705 16.95 33.64 -10.34
C GLN A 705 17.72 32.61 -9.50
N PHE A 706 17.18 31.40 -9.27
CA PHE A 706 17.75 30.35 -8.44
C PHE A 706 18.22 29.14 -9.26
N THR A 707 18.19 29.18 -10.58
CA THR A 707 18.59 28.07 -11.47
C THR A 707 20.00 27.56 -11.16
N ASN A 708 20.93 28.46 -10.84
CA ASN A 708 22.31 28.10 -10.51
C ASN A 708 22.47 27.34 -9.17
N GLU A 709 21.49 27.42 -8.28
CA GLU A 709 21.45 26.72 -7.00
C GLU A 709 20.66 25.39 -7.13
N LEU A 710 19.53 25.41 -7.83
CA LEU A 710 18.60 24.29 -7.97
C LEU A 710 19.10 23.20 -8.94
N VAL A 711 19.64 23.59 -10.12
CA VAL A 711 20.04 22.63 -11.16
C VAL A 711 21.16 21.68 -10.72
N PRO A 712 22.22 22.12 -9.98
CA PRO A 712 23.21 21.19 -9.44
C PRO A 712 22.63 20.13 -8.50
N ILE A 713 21.61 20.47 -7.69
CA ILE A 713 20.91 19.54 -6.80
C ILE A 713 20.09 18.54 -7.62
N LEU A 714 19.36 19.04 -8.62
CA LEU A 714 18.60 18.20 -9.57
C LEU A 714 19.52 17.21 -10.30
N ILE A 715 20.66 17.64 -10.81
CA ILE A 715 21.64 16.76 -11.48
C ILE A 715 22.10 15.63 -10.57
N LYS A 716 22.34 15.93 -9.28
CA LYS A 716 22.73 14.91 -8.30
C LYS A 716 21.62 13.86 -8.11
N GLN A 717 20.34 14.26 -8.15
CA GLN A 717 19.22 13.33 -8.01
C GLN A 717 19.04 12.41 -9.22
N LEU A 718 19.51 12.80 -10.42
CA LEU A 718 19.50 11.95 -11.61
C LEU A 718 20.58 10.86 -11.62
N ASP A 719 21.37 10.75 -10.57
CA ASP A 719 22.43 9.74 -10.43
C ASP A 719 21.85 8.45 -9.84
N LEU A 720 21.81 7.39 -10.65
CA LEU A 720 21.28 6.09 -10.27
C LEU A 720 22.04 5.42 -9.11
N ASP A 721 23.31 5.73 -8.94
CA ASP A 721 24.14 5.18 -7.84
C ASP A 721 23.69 5.64 -6.44
N LEU A 722 22.79 6.64 -6.37
CA LEU A 722 22.20 7.12 -5.12
C LEU A 722 20.93 6.34 -4.72
N ILE A 723 20.39 5.48 -5.60
CA ILE A 723 19.24 4.64 -5.30
C ILE A 723 19.73 3.34 -4.67
N ARG A 724 19.34 3.08 -3.42
CA ARG A 724 19.70 1.85 -2.72
C ARG A 724 18.80 0.70 -3.17
N ASP A 725 19.33 -0.52 -3.20
CA ASP A 725 18.58 -1.72 -3.59
C ASP A 725 17.37 -1.98 -2.66
N ASP A 726 17.49 -1.64 -1.38
CA ASP A 726 16.43 -1.84 -0.38
C ASP A 726 15.25 -0.84 -0.53
N ASP A 727 15.49 0.31 -1.21
CA ASP A 727 14.51 1.42 -1.34
C ASP A 727 14.19 1.73 -2.82
N ARG A 728 14.30 0.76 -3.73
CA ARG A 728 14.16 1.00 -5.18
C ARG A 728 12.85 1.67 -5.56
N HIS A 729 11.72 1.23 -5.01
CA HIS A 729 10.41 1.75 -5.37
C HIS A 729 10.26 3.24 -5.01
N THR A 730 10.56 3.61 -3.78
CA THR A 730 10.52 5.01 -3.32
C THR A 730 11.56 5.88 -4.03
N GLY A 731 12.75 5.34 -4.29
CA GLY A 731 13.79 6.01 -5.08
C GLY A 731 13.35 6.31 -6.51
N PHE A 732 12.61 5.41 -7.15
CA PHE A 732 12.08 5.63 -8.50
C PHE A 732 10.99 6.71 -8.54
N SER A 733 10.15 6.83 -7.50
CA SER A 733 9.17 7.92 -7.40
C SER A 733 9.82 9.30 -7.35
N VAL A 734 10.90 9.45 -6.58
CA VAL A 734 11.70 10.69 -6.54
C VAL A 734 12.35 10.97 -7.91
N LEU A 735 12.94 9.94 -8.52
CA LEU A 735 13.60 10.06 -9.82
C LEU A 735 12.60 10.46 -10.93
N ASN A 736 11.39 9.92 -10.87
CA ASN A 736 10.29 10.28 -11.77
C ASN A 736 10.00 11.77 -11.75
N ASN A 737 9.79 12.35 -10.56
CA ASN A 737 9.51 13.77 -10.39
C ASN A 737 10.72 14.65 -10.74
N ALA A 738 11.95 14.17 -10.47
CA ALA A 738 13.17 14.85 -10.86
C ALA A 738 13.33 14.93 -12.40
N CYS A 739 13.03 13.84 -13.11
CA CYS A 739 13.04 13.83 -14.57
C CYS A 739 11.97 14.77 -15.15
N TRP A 740 10.74 14.70 -14.61
CA TRP A 740 9.64 15.56 -15.02
C TRP A 740 9.98 17.05 -14.83
N SER A 741 10.41 17.44 -13.62
CA SER A 741 10.78 18.83 -13.30
C SER A 741 11.97 19.34 -14.15
N CYS A 742 12.94 18.46 -14.48
CA CYS A 742 14.02 18.78 -15.42
C CYS A 742 13.45 19.16 -16.79
N GLY A 743 12.47 18.38 -17.29
CA GLY A 743 11.78 18.65 -18.55
C GLY A 743 11.03 19.98 -18.56
N GLU A 744 10.31 20.31 -17.46
CA GLU A 744 9.56 21.56 -17.33
C GLU A 744 10.47 22.80 -17.26
N ILE A 745 11.60 22.70 -16.56
CA ILE A 745 12.64 23.75 -16.57
C ILE A 745 13.18 23.94 -17.98
N ALA A 746 13.48 22.85 -18.70
CA ALA A 746 14.06 22.92 -20.05
C ALA A 746 13.14 23.57 -21.09
N VAL A 747 11.83 23.50 -20.93
CA VAL A 747 10.86 24.18 -21.82
C VAL A 747 10.92 25.70 -21.67
N ASN A 748 11.07 26.19 -20.47
CA ASN A 748 10.98 27.61 -20.13
C ASN A 748 12.34 28.32 -20.14
N GLU A 749 13.43 27.59 -19.88
CA GLU A 749 14.79 28.13 -19.81
C GLU A 749 15.40 28.27 -21.21
N LYS A 750 16.05 29.41 -21.47
CA LYS A 750 16.65 29.68 -22.79
C LYS A 750 18.17 29.60 -22.84
N ALA A 751 18.87 29.81 -21.73
CA ALA A 751 20.32 29.90 -21.75
C ALA A 751 21.04 29.40 -20.49
N ALA A 752 20.44 29.45 -19.31
CA ALA A 752 21.12 29.12 -18.05
C ALA A 752 21.39 27.61 -17.88
N LEU A 753 20.69 26.74 -18.61
CA LEU A 753 20.97 25.29 -18.63
C LEU A 753 22.19 24.89 -19.46
N ALA A 754 22.67 25.74 -20.37
CA ALA A 754 23.78 25.41 -21.27
C ALA A 754 25.06 24.93 -20.53
N PRO A 755 25.46 25.52 -19.39
CA PRO A 755 26.61 25.03 -18.61
C PRO A 755 26.39 23.64 -18.01
N TYR A 756 25.16 23.21 -17.84
CA TYR A 756 24.75 21.97 -17.19
C TYR A 756 24.33 20.88 -18.19
N ALA A 757 24.21 21.23 -19.49
CA ALA A 757 23.66 20.38 -20.54
C ALA A 757 24.31 18.98 -20.61
N ASP A 758 25.64 18.89 -20.49
CA ASP A 758 26.37 17.63 -20.54
C ASP A 758 26.03 16.72 -19.37
N LYS A 759 25.89 17.27 -18.16
CA LYS A 759 25.58 16.47 -16.97
C LYS A 759 24.11 16.01 -16.96
N LEU A 760 23.20 16.91 -17.34
CA LEU A 760 21.79 16.55 -17.49
C LEU A 760 21.61 15.47 -18.55
N TYR A 761 22.27 15.61 -19.72
CA TYR A 761 22.29 14.62 -20.77
C TYR A 761 22.77 13.25 -20.27
N GLN A 762 23.90 13.21 -19.51
CA GLN A 762 24.46 11.95 -19.01
C GLN A 762 23.52 11.28 -18.00
N GLY A 763 22.95 12.03 -17.05
CA GLY A 763 21.99 11.49 -16.08
C GLY A 763 20.74 10.92 -16.78
N LEU A 764 20.08 11.69 -17.63
CA LEU A 764 18.90 11.25 -18.37
C LEU A 764 19.21 10.05 -19.31
N LEU A 765 20.38 10.05 -19.98
CA LEU A 765 20.77 8.93 -20.83
C LEU A 765 21.03 7.65 -20.04
N SER A 766 21.61 7.74 -18.84
CA SER A 766 21.83 6.57 -17.97
C SER A 766 20.49 5.94 -17.58
N ILE A 767 19.49 6.76 -17.29
CA ILE A 767 18.14 6.31 -16.91
C ILE A 767 17.48 5.57 -18.10
N ILE A 768 17.40 6.17 -19.27
CA ILE A 768 16.70 5.57 -20.44
C ILE A 768 17.42 4.34 -21.02
N ASN A 769 18.68 4.10 -20.68
CA ASN A 769 19.43 2.92 -21.11
C ASN A 769 19.44 1.80 -20.06
N ASN A 770 18.90 2.00 -18.90
CA ASN A 770 18.86 1.00 -17.83
C ASN A 770 17.54 0.18 -17.92
N GLU A 771 17.67 -1.13 -18.13
CA GLU A 771 16.53 -2.04 -18.29
C GLU A 771 15.83 -2.37 -16.96
N GLU A 772 16.43 -2.04 -15.81
CA GLU A 772 15.84 -2.23 -14.48
C GLU A 772 14.95 -1.07 -14.03
N ILE A 773 14.90 0.02 -14.78
CA ILE A 773 14.07 1.20 -14.50
C ILE A 773 12.64 0.96 -15.00
N ILE A 774 11.67 1.30 -14.17
CA ILE A 774 10.24 1.20 -14.52
C ILE A 774 9.88 2.14 -15.69
N ASP A 775 8.91 1.73 -16.49
CA ASP A 775 8.54 2.43 -17.73
C ASP A 775 8.18 3.90 -17.49
N SER A 776 7.48 4.25 -16.42
CA SER A 776 7.08 5.63 -16.10
C SER A 776 8.28 6.59 -15.92
N VAL A 777 9.32 6.16 -15.23
CA VAL A 777 10.55 6.95 -15.04
C VAL A 777 11.32 7.07 -16.37
N ASN A 778 11.38 5.98 -17.14
CA ASN A 778 12.01 5.96 -18.44
C ASN A 778 11.33 6.94 -19.42
N GLU A 779 10.00 6.99 -19.39
CA GLU A 779 9.20 7.92 -20.20
C GLU A 779 9.47 9.38 -19.86
N ASN A 780 9.44 9.72 -18.56
CA ASN A 780 9.73 11.08 -18.11
C ASN A 780 11.18 11.50 -18.42
N ALA A 781 12.14 10.59 -18.27
CA ALA A 781 13.53 10.84 -18.65
C ALA A 781 13.68 11.08 -20.15
N ALA A 782 12.99 10.30 -21.00
CA ALA A 782 13.00 10.48 -22.44
C ALA A 782 12.34 11.81 -22.84
N MET A 783 11.20 12.17 -22.24
CA MET A 783 10.54 13.46 -22.45
C MET A 783 11.45 14.62 -22.05
N ALA A 784 12.11 14.55 -20.88
CA ALA A 784 13.04 15.56 -20.41
C ALA A 784 14.24 15.72 -21.36
N LEU A 785 14.80 14.60 -21.86
CA LEU A 785 15.91 14.63 -22.82
C LEU A 785 15.48 15.29 -24.15
N GLY A 786 14.28 14.99 -24.64
CA GLY A 786 13.72 15.64 -25.81
C GLY A 786 13.56 17.16 -25.61
N ARG A 787 12.95 17.58 -24.50
CA ARG A 787 12.74 18.98 -24.11
C ARG A 787 14.04 19.75 -23.89
N LEU A 788 15.09 19.09 -23.37
CA LEU A 788 16.41 19.69 -23.22
C LEU A 788 16.97 20.15 -24.59
N GLY A 789 16.54 19.57 -25.72
CA GLY A 789 16.86 20.02 -27.07
C GLY A 789 16.31 21.42 -27.40
N ILE A 790 15.30 21.92 -26.69
CA ILE A 790 14.73 23.26 -26.90
C ILE A 790 15.77 24.34 -26.54
N CYS A 791 16.44 24.19 -25.42
CA CYS A 791 17.42 25.18 -24.89
C CYS A 791 18.88 24.81 -25.18
N CYS A 792 19.20 23.52 -25.40
CA CYS A 792 20.57 23.03 -25.51
C CYS A 792 20.83 22.25 -26.82
N SER A 793 20.14 22.58 -27.90
CA SER A 793 20.29 21.85 -29.19
C SER A 793 21.71 21.82 -29.74
N ASP A 794 22.50 22.86 -29.55
CA ASP A 794 23.90 22.93 -30.04
C ASP A 794 24.82 21.97 -29.25
N GLN A 795 24.58 21.78 -27.94
CA GLN A 795 25.33 20.85 -27.09
C GLN A 795 24.95 19.39 -27.34
N LEU A 796 23.68 19.13 -27.63
CA LEU A 796 23.15 17.79 -27.85
C LEU A 796 23.38 17.26 -29.27
N ALA A 797 23.46 18.14 -30.25
CA ALA A 797 23.60 17.75 -31.66
C ALA A 797 24.82 16.86 -32.00
N PRO A 798 26.00 17.06 -31.41
CA PRO A 798 27.13 16.17 -31.63
C PRO A 798 26.91 14.74 -31.15
N ARG A 799 26.03 14.56 -30.14
CA ARG A 799 25.75 13.30 -29.47
C ARG A 799 24.47 12.62 -29.98
N LEU A 800 23.77 13.19 -30.98
CA LEU A 800 22.47 12.71 -31.43
C LEU A 800 22.49 11.22 -31.80
N ALA A 801 23.53 10.74 -32.44
CA ALA A 801 23.68 9.33 -32.83
C ALA A 801 23.74 8.37 -31.61
N GLU A 802 24.16 8.86 -30.45
CA GLU A 802 24.30 8.05 -29.22
C GLU A 802 22.94 7.73 -28.58
N TYR A 803 21.96 8.66 -28.68
CA TYR A 803 20.70 8.52 -27.95
C TYR A 803 19.44 8.46 -28.83
N ALA A 804 19.51 8.80 -30.11
CA ALA A 804 18.34 8.87 -31.01
C ALA A 804 17.55 7.55 -31.07
N GLY A 805 18.24 6.42 -31.10
CA GLY A 805 17.59 5.09 -31.11
C GLY A 805 16.81 4.80 -29.86
N THR A 806 17.42 4.99 -28.68
CA THR A 806 16.79 4.76 -27.38
C THR A 806 15.64 5.75 -27.14
N PHE A 807 15.86 7.03 -27.45
CA PHE A 807 14.82 8.06 -27.36
C PHE A 807 13.59 7.69 -28.19
N LEU A 808 13.75 7.34 -29.47
CA LEU A 808 12.62 6.96 -30.34
C LEU A 808 11.93 5.68 -29.84
N LYS A 809 12.68 4.71 -29.30
CA LYS A 809 12.13 3.49 -28.74
C LYS A 809 11.23 3.79 -27.53
N SER A 810 11.69 4.63 -26.61
CA SER A 810 10.91 5.05 -25.44
C SER A 810 9.71 5.90 -25.85
N MET A 811 9.91 6.92 -26.67
CA MET A 811 8.83 7.82 -27.10
C MET A 811 7.73 7.14 -27.95
N ASN A 812 8.04 6.07 -28.66
CA ASN A 812 7.03 5.32 -29.45
C ASN A 812 6.11 4.44 -28.59
N LYS A 813 6.49 4.15 -27.33
CA LYS A 813 5.65 3.45 -26.37
C LYS A 813 4.62 4.37 -25.70
N ILE A 814 4.93 5.66 -25.58
CA ILE A 814 4.13 6.65 -24.87
C ILE A 814 2.92 7.05 -25.70
N ASP A 815 1.76 7.13 -25.05
CA ASP A 815 0.56 7.69 -25.66
C ASP A 815 0.73 9.17 -25.96
N PHE A 816 -0.16 9.69 -26.80
CA PHE A 816 -0.02 11.05 -27.28
C PHE A 816 -0.41 12.06 -26.19
N THR A 817 0.56 12.89 -25.77
CA THR A 817 0.38 13.97 -24.80
C THR A 817 1.03 15.28 -25.30
N ARG A 818 0.71 16.41 -24.66
CA ARG A 818 1.37 17.70 -24.92
C ARG A 818 2.86 17.63 -24.59
N GLU A 819 3.22 16.90 -23.55
CA GLU A 819 4.61 16.67 -23.16
C GLU A 819 5.37 15.93 -24.24
N LYS A 820 4.80 14.87 -24.81
CA LYS A 820 5.37 14.16 -25.97
C LYS A 820 5.59 15.10 -27.16
N ALA A 821 4.62 15.97 -27.46
CA ALA A 821 4.74 16.96 -28.52
C ALA A 821 5.91 17.93 -28.27
N SER A 822 6.01 18.51 -27.07
CA SER A 822 7.10 19.42 -26.70
C SER A 822 8.46 18.74 -26.71
N ALA A 823 8.55 17.47 -26.30
CA ALA A 823 9.78 16.68 -26.39
C ALA A 823 10.25 16.50 -27.84
N PHE A 824 9.32 16.22 -28.76
CA PHE A 824 9.66 16.14 -30.20
C PHE A 824 10.00 17.50 -30.80
N LEU A 825 9.43 18.62 -30.31
CA LEU A 825 9.87 19.96 -30.73
C LEU A 825 11.36 20.18 -30.45
N GLY A 826 11.80 19.86 -29.24
CA GLY A 826 13.20 19.96 -28.87
C GLY A 826 14.11 18.96 -29.60
N PHE A 827 13.67 17.70 -29.67
CA PHE A 827 14.41 16.67 -30.46
C PHE A 827 14.59 17.08 -31.94
N ASN A 828 13.56 17.62 -32.59
CA ASN A 828 13.61 18.10 -33.96
C ASN A 828 14.63 19.24 -34.12
N GLN A 829 14.76 20.14 -33.15
CA GLN A 829 15.81 21.20 -33.19
C GLN A 829 17.21 20.58 -33.15
N VAL A 830 17.42 19.53 -32.36
CA VAL A 830 18.72 18.81 -32.34
C VAL A 830 18.95 18.10 -33.68
N VAL A 831 17.92 17.42 -34.22
CA VAL A 831 18.00 16.76 -35.56
C VAL A 831 18.33 17.78 -36.69
N MET A 832 17.75 18.98 -36.64
CA MET A 832 18.06 20.02 -37.62
C MET A 832 19.51 20.49 -37.53
N ARG A 833 20.18 20.43 -36.38
CA ARG A 833 21.61 20.76 -36.22
C ARG A 833 22.53 19.65 -36.77
N ASN A 834 22.14 18.38 -36.65
CA ASN A 834 22.94 17.23 -37.08
C ASN A 834 22.08 16.16 -37.77
N PRO A 835 21.49 16.47 -38.94
CA PRO A 835 20.57 15.54 -39.61
C PRO A 835 21.25 14.23 -40.09
N ALA A 836 22.55 14.22 -40.30
CA ALA A 836 23.28 13.03 -40.73
C ALA A 836 23.30 11.93 -39.66
N ALA A 837 23.25 12.28 -38.39
CA ALA A 837 23.21 11.33 -37.29
C ALA A 837 21.91 10.50 -37.22
N MET A 838 20.86 10.92 -37.96
CA MET A 838 19.57 10.22 -38.01
C MET A 838 19.49 9.10 -39.05
N GLU A 839 20.49 8.92 -39.91
CA GLU A 839 20.43 7.97 -41.03
C GLU A 839 20.01 6.54 -40.61
N SER A 840 20.55 6.05 -39.52
CA SER A 840 20.24 4.71 -38.98
C SER A 840 18.88 4.63 -38.24
N TYR A 841 18.25 5.76 -37.94
CA TYR A 841 17.05 5.84 -37.08
C TYR A 841 15.81 6.35 -37.83
N LEU A 842 15.87 6.54 -39.14
CA LEU A 842 14.77 7.08 -39.96
C LEU A 842 13.48 6.27 -39.85
N GLY A 843 13.57 4.94 -39.76
CA GLY A 843 12.40 4.07 -39.61
C GLY A 843 11.59 4.39 -38.36
N GLY A 844 12.26 4.44 -37.16
CA GLY A 844 11.64 4.80 -35.91
C GLY A 844 11.12 6.24 -35.89
N TYR A 845 11.82 7.17 -36.54
CA TYR A 845 11.40 8.56 -36.66
C TYR A 845 10.13 8.72 -37.50
N PHE A 846 10.03 8.04 -38.66
CA PHE A 846 8.82 8.05 -39.47
C PHE A 846 7.64 7.36 -38.75
N GLN A 847 7.90 6.32 -37.99
CA GLN A 847 6.89 5.67 -37.18
C GLN A 847 6.33 6.65 -36.12
N ALA A 848 7.21 7.40 -35.43
CA ALA A 848 6.81 8.43 -34.48
C ALA A 848 5.95 9.52 -35.14
N ILE A 849 6.32 10.02 -36.31
CA ILE A 849 5.52 11.01 -37.08
C ILE A 849 4.14 10.45 -37.42
N ALA A 850 4.07 9.20 -37.90
CA ALA A 850 2.81 8.57 -38.28
C ALA A 850 1.86 8.33 -37.11
N ALA A 851 2.41 8.16 -35.92
CA ALA A 851 1.64 7.95 -34.66
C ALA A 851 1.05 9.26 -34.11
N PHE A 852 1.42 10.45 -34.61
CA PHE A 852 0.85 11.71 -34.12
C PHE A 852 -0.57 11.94 -34.63
N PRO A 853 -1.60 11.81 -33.79
CA PRO A 853 -2.99 12.05 -34.18
C PRO A 853 -3.29 13.56 -34.15
N GLY A 854 -3.70 14.11 -35.30
CA GLY A 854 -4.00 15.54 -35.43
C GLY A 854 -5.22 16.06 -34.66
N LYS A 855 -5.85 15.24 -33.81
CA LYS A 855 -7.12 15.59 -33.14
C LYS A 855 -7.01 15.94 -31.64
N SER A 856 -5.88 15.68 -31.00
CA SER A 856 -5.72 15.77 -29.55
C SER A 856 -5.02 17.06 -29.07
N LEU A 857 -4.51 17.89 -29.98
CA LEU A 857 -3.85 19.16 -29.68
C LEU A 857 -4.75 20.34 -30.01
N HIS A 858 -4.56 21.47 -29.30
CA HIS A 858 -5.06 22.75 -29.79
C HIS A 858 -4.48 23.04 -31.19
N GLN A 859 -5.24 23.74 -32.02
CA GLN A 859 -4.88 23.97 -33.45
C GLN A 859 -3.49 24.60 -33.61
N ASP A 860 -3.07 25.47 -32.73
CA ASP A 860 -1.78 26.15 -32.75
C ASP A 860 -0.62 25.19 -32.40
N GLU A 861 -0.74 24.41 -31.32
CA GLU A 861 0.25 23.41 -30.91
C GLU A 861 0.47 22.32 -31.97
N PHE A 862 -0.64 21.90 -32.62
CA PHE A 862 -0.57 20.95 -33.71
C PHE A 862 0.16 21.54 -34.93
N GLN A 863 -0.06 22.83 -35.24
CA GLN A 863 0.65 23.51 -36.31
C GLN A 863 2.14 23.64 -36.02
N ASP A 864 2.54 23.90 -34.81
CA ASP A 864 3.94 24.03 -34.41
C ASP A 864 4.69 22.70 -34.56
N ILE A 865 4.15 21.60 -34.02
CA ILE A 865 4.79 20.29 -34.16
C ILE A 865 4.80 19.79 -35.62
N GLN A 866 3.70 20.00 -36.34
CA GLN A 866 3.63 19.67 -37.78
C GLN A 866 4.64 20.46 -38.62
N SER A 867 4.77 21.75 -38.35
CA SER A 867 5.76 22.63 -39.00
C SER A 867 7.17 22.19 -38.67
N SER A 868 7.44 21.79 -37.45
CA SER A 868 8.73 21.28 -36.99
C SER A 868 9.11 19.97 -37.72
N PHE A 869 8.19 19.02 -37.85
CA PHE A 869 8.41 17.79 -38.64
C PHE A 869 8.62 18.09 -40.12
N GLN A 870 7.83 19.00 -40.70
CA GLN A 870 8.00 19.43 -42.12
C GLN A 870 9.37 20.07 -42.38
N GLN A 871 9.88 20.86 -41.42
CA GLN A 871 11.21 21.46 -41.52
C GLN A 871 12.30 20.39 -41.57
N VAL A 872 12.24 19.40 -40.65
CA VAL A 872 13.16 18.26 -40.63
C VAL A 872 13.10 17.51 -41.97
N LEU A 873 11.92 17.10 -42.41
CA LEU A 873 11.72 16.34 -43.65
C LEU A 873 12.11 17.13 -44.90
N SER A 874 12.09 18.44 -44.85
CA SER A 874 12.50 19.32 -45.97
C SER A 874 14.02 19.45 -46.10
N ASN A 875 14.78 19.01 -45.10
CA ASN A 875 16.24 19.00 -45.11
C ASN A 875 16.76 18.06 -46.24
N ARG A 876 17.81 18.48 -46.95
CA ARG A 876 18.39 17.73 -48.09
C ARG A 876 18.82 16.31 -47.68
N CYS A 877 19.27 16.08 -46.43
CA CYS A 877 19.65 14.76 -45.95
C CYS A 877 18.46 13.79 -45.89
N PHE A 878 17.26 14.27 -45.65
CA PHE A 878 16.04 13.42 -45.56
C PHE A 878 15.36 13.24 -46.94
N ARG A 879 15.52 14.17 -47.91
CA ARG A 879 14.91 14.10 -49.24
C ARG A 879 15.45 12.95 -50.09
N SER A 880 16.61 12.38 -49.76
CA SER A 880 17.17 11.25 -50.50
C SER A 880 16.57 9.90 -50.10
N TYR A 881 15.79 9.87 -49.04
CA TYR A 881 15.16 8.67 -48.47
C TYR A 881 13.63 8.67 -48.53
N SER A 882 13.00 9.79 -48.97
CA SER A 882 11.59 9.89 -49.29
C SER A 882 11.40 9.62 -50.80
#